data_f34ff07e097c98c4392020721bd67966
#
_entry.id   f34ff07e097c98c4392020721bd67966
#
_cell.length_a   1.000
_cell.length_b   1.000
_cell.length_c   1.000
_cell.angle_alpha   90.00
_cell.angle_beta   90.00
_cell.angle_gamma   90.00
#
_symmetry.space_group_name_H-M   'P 1'
#
loop_
_entity.id
_entity.type
_entity.pdbx_description
1 polymer ?
#
loop_
_entity_poly.entity_id
_entity_poly.type
_entity_poly.pdbx_seq_one_letter_code
_entity_poly.pdbx_strand_id
1 'polypeptide(L)'
;MLKVSLTNIPAAAAKLMLCTPGYVITKDMAVHGWEGSFSLPQPYIQAYAGEDGLIGISFAAGSSTSKVFYVPLPVGPDSEHTYPEIRIYLVDSGGHMISGTQRSARNIRVDRAHIKPMEDIAYPALKSPLTVTTLMGTIALKNAVADKKGGDKSSAVLGAVRGMGWIVPDKQAFVLEQVQSVRIWDLEAGTLSAPYTYGDANHVPWLGCLHDGKVWFAEKAKAKVYTFDPSDKSFAQIAAQSAWNGKSAMDVAFDAEGNGYLAVRDLNTIYKYSGGDFTASPEWQANLGKWPNAMAFDADGNLMVVTNGCQLLKVNPVTGAFEVIAGIKDAKAFDDGTSGSPLTAKFTANLADLAIAPNGDIYLADWYRIRRIRKGAAGYSDAVVSTVAGSSQAANMAAVQDGVGTAATFRQLGGLLLSSDGSTLYISDQGTGQIRELYIGEPDAPVTPAPTVRAATFNIRFVTDKDTAERSWASRRTGVVQLIKDYSFDVVGFQESRPEQRTYLKENLPAYTFYETPEEPCLAWKTDKYVELDKGYFYLSATPDTPSSPYPGWISTDPGRKRICQWVKLEDRASGYKFFYLNTHLEVTSSGTSISEEEAVTVRSLSAELICNRAETLNPESYALILGGDMNSATTEGAHTDYFKTAFTDAYYRSADLGVKSGPVATYNAYSYEEDQRSKWYHRIDYLYFNTGLDVVKYQVIDDTYNAYYPSDHWPVMVDFAFQ
;
A
#
# COMPACT_ATOMS: atom_id res chain seq x y z
N MET A 1 23.72 9.21 22.05
CA MET A 1 24.28 9.10 20.69
C MET A 1 24.39 7.64 20.29
N LEU A 2 24.11 7.34 19.04
CA LEU A 2 24.32 6.03 18.44
C LEU A 2 25.69 6.03 17.74
N LYS A 3 26.55 5.08 18.07
CA LYS A 3 27.82 4.87 17.35
C LYS A 3 27.59 3.83 16.27
N VAL A 4 27.80 4.21 15.00
CA VAL A 4 27.66 3.34 13.82
C VAL A 4 29.04 3.16 13.20
N SER A 5 29.54 1.93 13.16
CA SER A 5 30.80 1.59 12.49
C SER A 5 30.49 0.88 11.16
N LEU A 6 30.97 1.44 10.06
CA LEU A 6 30.80 0.89 8.71
C LEU A 6 32.15 0.43 8.15
N THR A 7 32.16 -0.73 7.50
CA THR A 7 33.28 -1.24 6.71
C THR A 7 32.81 -1.50 5.27
N ASN A 8 33.75 -1.62 4.34
CA ASN A 8 33.48 -1.86 2.91
C ASN A 8 32.62 -0.79 2.23
N ILE A 9 32.82 0.48 2.62
CA ILE A 9 32.06 1.62 2.07
C ILE A 9 32.40 1.76 0.57
N PRO A 10 31.40 1.79 -0.33
CA PRO A 10 31.63 2.04 -1.75
C PRO A 10 32.27 3.40 -2.00
N ALA A 11 33.17 3.47 -2.99
CA ALA A 11 33.89 4.73 -3.32
C ALA A 11 32.96 5.88 -3.74
N ALA A 12 31.78 5.57 -4.29
CA ALA A 12 30.79 6.55 -4.68
C ALA A 12 29.96 7.09 -3.50
N ALA A 13 30.05 6.46 -2.32
CA ALA A 13 29.26 6.87 -1.16
C ALA A 13 29.64 8.28 -0.68
N ALA A 14 28.65 9.15 -0.56
CA ALA A 14 28.82 10.53 -0.11
C ALA A 14 28.02 10.87 1.15
N LYS A 15 26.99 10.09 1.48
CA LYS A 15 26.17 10.26 2.70
C LYS A 15 25.78 8.91 3.30
N LEU A 16 25.77 8.88 4.64
CA LEU A 16 25.07 7.86 5.42
C LEU A 16 23.67 8.39 5.74
N MET A 17 22.66 7.62 5.42
CA MET A 17 21.27 7.90 5.79
C MET A 17 20.86 6.98 6.91
N LEU A 18 20.20 7.54 7.92
CA LEU A 18 19.63 6.82 9.04
C LEU A 18 18.16 7.20 9.12
N CYS A 19 17.29 6.21 9.05
CA CYS A 19 15.85 6.37 9.14
C CYS A 19 15.32 5.64 10.38
N THR A 20 14.42 6.29 11.11
CA THR A 20 13.69 5.72 12.24
C THR A 20 12.20 5.70 11.88
N PRO A 21 11.68 4.62 11.27
CA PRO A 21 10.28 4.56 10.84
C PRO A 21 9.32 4.86 11.98
N GLY A 22 8.32 5.69 11.71
CA GLY A 22 7.32 6.10 12.70
C GLY A 22 7.74 7.22 13.66
N TYR A 23 8.93 7.82 13.47
CA TYR A 23 9.38 8.97 14.23
C TYR A 23 9.68 10.17 13.33
N VAL A 24 8.93 11.24 13.52
CA VAL A 24 9.22 12.54 12.88
C VAL A 24 10.29 13.25 13.73
N ILE A 25 11.49 13.42 13.18
CA ILE A 25 12.51 14.28 13.79
C ILE A 25 12.24 15.69 13.27
N THR A 26 11.52 16.51 14.04
CA THR A 26 11.28 17.90 13.64
C THR A 26 12.56 18.74 13.75
N LYS A 27 12.67 19.75 12.90
CA LYS A 27 13.82 20.66 12.83
C LYS A 27 14.14 21.34 14.18
N ASP A 28 13.12 21.51 15.03
CA ASP A 28 13.24 22.16 16.33
C ASP A 28 13.75 21.24 17.43
N MET A 29 13.60 19.92 17.31
CA MET A 29 14.15 18.96 18.28
C MET A 29 15.68 18.84 18.21
N ALA A 30 16.29 19.19 17.08
CA ALA A 30 17.75 19.14 16.91
C ALA A 30 18.51 20.34 17.50
N VAL A 31 17.82 21.41 17.92
CA VAL A 31 18.44 22.71 18.25
C VAL A 31 18.29 23.13 19.72
N HIS A 32 17.31 22.64 20.45
CA HIS A 32 17.10 23.06 21.84
C HIS A 32 17.82 22.16 22.85
N GLY A 33 19.01 22.61 23.31
CA GLY A 33 19.64 22.08 24.50
C GLY A 33 21.14 21.76 24.44
N TRP A 34 21.88 22.24 23.46
CA TRP A 34 23.34 22.08 23.40
C TRP A 34 24.07 23.42 23.47
N GLU A 35 24.27 23.92 24.67
CA GLU A 35 25.36 24.84 24.99
C GLU A 35 26.53 24.03 25.57
N GLY A 36 27.47 23.60 24.74
CA GLY A 36 28.67 22.92 25.16
C GLY A 36 29.59 22.63 23.97
N SER A 37 30.77 23.23 23.96
CA SER A 37 31.78 22.99 22.96
C SER A 37 32.36 21.57 23.08
N PHE A 38 31.99 20.67 22.17
CA PHE A 38 32.74 19.44 21.92
C PHE A 38 33.54 19.59 20.66
N SER A 39 34.87 19.51 20.75
CA SER A 39 35.74 19.32 19.60
C SER A 39 35.67 17.85 19.16
N LEU A 40 34.82 17.53 18.20
CA LEU A 40 34.86 16.24 17.52
C LEU A 40 35.94 16.25 16.45
N PRO A 41 36.73 15.17 16.31
CA PRO A 41 37.65 15.07 15.17
C PRO A 41 36.83 15.03 13.87
N GLN A 42 37.20 15.90 12.93
CA GLN A 42 36.62 16.02 11.59
C GLN A 42 36.43 14.64 10.90
N PRO A 43 35.31 14.43 10.14
CA PRO A 43 34.49 15.44 9.46
C PRO A 43 33.15 15.75 10.15
N TYR A 44 32.77 17.03 10.07
CA TYR A 44 31.52 17.54 10.64
C TYR A 44 30.31 16.92 10.01
N ILE A 45 29.31 16.60 10.90
CA ILE A 45 27.99 16.16 10.56
C ILE A 45 27.14 17.41 10.27
N GLN A 46 26.73 17.61 9.02
CA GLN A 46 25.55 18.41 8.72
C GLN A 46 24.35 17.44 8.72
N ALA A 47 23.64 17.36 9.85
CA ALA A 47 22.41 16.61 9.90
C ALA A 47 21.32 17.43 9.23
N TYR A 48 20.75 16.91 8.15
CA TYR A 48 19.51 17.42 7.58
C TYR A 48 18.38 16.57 8.14
N ALA A 49 17.50 17.18 8.93
CA ALA A 49 16.23 16.59 9.27
C ALA A 49 15.30 16.71 8.04
N GLY A 50 15.00 15.61 7.40
CA GLY A 50 13.96 15.50 6.38
C GLY A 50 12.66 15.03 7.00
N GLU A 51 11.57 15.09 6.24
CA GLU A 51 10.19 14.92 6.71
C GLU A 51 9.85 13.53 7.31
N ASP A 52 10.73 12.51 7.32
CA ASP A 52 10.42 11.13 7.73
C ASP A 52 11.35 10.56 8.81
N GLY A 53 11.79 11.35 9.77
CA GLY A 53 12.74 10.86 10.77
C GLY A 53 14.10 10.48 10.17
N LEU A 54 14.48 11.10 9.07
CA LEU A 54 15.66 10.81 8.28
C LEU A 54 16.83 11.70 8.69
N ILE A 55 17.93 11.10 9.13
CA ILE A 55 19.18 11.79 9.43
C ILE A 55 20.19 11.47 8.34
N GLY A 56 20.63 12.49 7.59
CA GLY A 56 21.69 12.37 6.59
C GLY A 56 23.03 12.87 7.11
N ILE A 57 24.09 12.07 7.02
CA ILE A 57 25.45 12.42 7.40
C ILE A 57 26.33 12.43 6.17
N SER A 58 26.75 13.62 5.73
CA SER A 58 27.63 13.77 4.56
C SER A 58 29.10 13.49 4.91
N PHE A 59 29.86 12.90 3.98
CA PHE A 59 31.29 12.68 4.08
C PHE A 59 31.96 12.72 2.70
N ALA A 60 33.26 12.92 2.66
CA ALA A 60 34.00 12.93 1.39
C ALA A 60 34.00 11.55 0.74
N ALA A 61 33.51 11.46 -0.51
CA ALA A 61 33.51 10.25 -1.30
C ALA A 61 34.96 9.73 -1.51
N GLY A 62 35.13 8.40 -1.52
CA GLY A 62 36.39 7.73 -1.78
C GLY A 62 37.46 7.86 -0.70
N SER A 63 37.18 8.49 0.44
CA SER A 63 38.19 8.83 1.45
C SER A 63 38.58 7.68 2.39
N SER A 64 37.81 6.61 2.49
CA SER A 64 38.10 5.45 3.34
C SER A 64 37.12 4.31 3.09
N THR A 65 37.57 3.07 3.22
CA THR A 65 36.70 1.85 3.18
C THR A 65 36.03 1.54 4.52
N SER A 66 36.39 2.26 5.59
CA SER A 66 35.72 2.12 6.90
C SER A 66 35.59 3.48 7.57
N LYS A 67 34.47 3.70 8.24
CA LYS A 67 34.14 4.94 8.97
C LYS A 67 33.33 4.64 10.22
N VAL A 68 33.50 5.48 11.24
CA VAL A 68 32.69 5.47 12.46
C VAL A 68 31.92 6.77 12.52
N PHE A 69 30.60 6.65 12.71
CA PHE A 69 29.70 7.78 12.84
C PHE A 69 29.09 7.81 14.23
N TYR A 70 28.91 9.00 14.77
CA TYR A 70 28.18 9.22 16.02
C TYR A 70 26.90 9.99 15.67
N VAL A 71 25.76 9.33 15.80
CA VAL A 71 24.46 9.87 15.39
C VAL A 71 23.68 10.29 16.64
N PRO A 72 23.36 11.58 16.81
CA PRO A 72 22.45 11.99 17.88
C PRO A 72 21.05 11.49 17.58
N LEU A 73 20.48 10.71 18.47
CA LEU A 73 19.08 10.31 18.43
C LEU A 73 18.29 11.09 19.49
N PRO A 74 17.12 11.64 19.13
CA PRO A 74 16.27 12.32 20.10
C PRO A 74 15.85 11.38 21.23
N VAL A 75 15.89 11.85 22.45
CA VAL A 75 15.26 11.22 23.61
C VAL A 75 14.25 12.21 24.17
N GLY A 76 13.03 11.72 24.42
CA GLY A 76 11.96 12.54 25.00
C GLY A 76 12.31 13.10 26.41
N PRO A 77 11.38 13.81 27.04
CA PRO A 77 11.57 14.41 28.35
C PRO A 77 11.89 13.37 29.43
N ASP A 78 11.53 12.10 29.24
CA ASP A 78 11.71 11.00 30.21
C ASP A 78 13.12 10.40 30.25
N SER A 79 14.10 11.05 29.62
CA SER A 79 15.52 10.66 29.62
C SER A 79 15.90 9.35 28.91
N GLU A 80 14.94 8.59 28.40
CA GLU A 80 15.19 7.38 27.62
C GLU A 80 14.14 7.22 26.51
N HIS A 81 14.53 6.57 25.41
CA HIS A 81 13.62 6.23 24.32
C HIS A 81 14.00 4.91 23.67
N THR A 82 13.02 4.14 23.24
CA THR A 82 13.24 2.88 22.55
C THR A 82 12.78 3.01 21.09
N TYR A 83 13.73 2.91 20.17
CA TYR A 83 13.45 2.86 18.74
C TYR A 83 13.18 1.41 18.33
N PRO A 84 11.98 1.09 17.80
CA PRO A 84 11.64 -0.27 17.42
C PRO A 84 12.46 -0.73 16.21
N GLU A 85 12.81 0.17 15.32
CA GLU A 85 13.64 -0.11 14.16
C GLU A 85 14.51 1.09 13.83
N ILE A 86 15.76 0.83 13.45
CA ILE A 86 16.66 1.82 12.83
C ILE A 86 17.12 1.24 11.51
N ARG A 87 16.95 1.99 10.42
CA ARG A 87 17.41 1.65 9.07
C ARG A 87 18.61 2.52 8.70
N ILE A 88 19.62 1.92 8.08
CA ILE A 88 20.83 2.61 7.66
C ILE A 88 21.15 2.23 6.22
N TYR A 89 21.44 3.22 5.37
CA TYR A 89 21.85 3.01 3.98
C TYR A 89 22.79 4.12 3.51
N LEU A 90 23.46 3.90 2.37
CA LEU A 90 24.38 4.86 1.77
C LEU A 90 23.80 5.44 0.48
N VAL A 91 24.07 6.74 0.27
CA VAL A 91 23.72 7.42 -0.98
C VAL A 91 24.95 8.10 -1.60
N ASP A 92 24.92 8.32 -2.91
CA ASP A 92 25.93 9.09 -3.62
C ASP A 92 25.75 10.60 -3.42
N SER A 93 26.58 11.40 -4.10
CA SER A 93 26.50 12.86 -4.05
C SER A 93 25.21 13.43 -4.66
N GLY A 94 24.53 12.68 -5.52
CA GLY A 94 23.26 13.03 -6.13
C GLY A 94 22.05 12.64 -5.28
N GLY A 95 22.26 11.93 -4.14
CA GLY A 95 21.20 11.45 -3.27
C GLY A 95 20.62 10.09 -3.69
N HIS A 96 21.19 9.41 -4.70
CA HIS A 96 20.72 8.11 -5.11
C HIS A 96 21.26 7.03 -4.17
N MET A 97 20.39 6.10 -3.76
CA MET A 97 20.79 4.97 -2.92
C MET A 97 21.79 4.07 -3.67
N ILE A 98 22.92 3.80 -3.03
CA ILE A 98 24.02 2.98 -3.58
C ILE A 98 24.35 1.77 -2.71
N SER A 99 23.58 1.56 -1.63
CA SER A 99 23.70 0.37 -0.78
C SER A 99 22.33 -0.14 -0.42
N GLY A 100 22.23 -1.44 -0.08
CA GLY A 100 21.07 -1.98 0.58
C GLY A 100 20.87 -1.38 1.96
N THR A 101 19.65 -1.40 2.45
CA THR A 101 19.30 -0.94 3.79
C THR A 101 19.60 -2.03 4.81
N GLN A 102 20.30 -1.66 5.88
CA GLN A 102 20.46 -2.52 7.06
C GLN A 102 19.45 -2.11 8.12
N ARG A 103 18.76 -3.09 8.70
CA ARG A 103 17.78 -2.88 9.76
C ARG A 103 18.34 -3.38 11.09
N SER A 104 18.01 -2.69 12.19
CA SER A 104 18.32 -3.21 13.51
C SER A 104 17.48 -4.48 13.78
N ALA A 105 18.12 -5.55 14.22
CA ALA A 105 17.45 -6.80 14.55
C ALA A 105 16.68 -6.74 15.89
N ARG A 106 16.82 -5.66 16.65
CA ARG A 106 16.21 -5.46 17.98
C ARG A 106 15.86 -4.00 18.18
N ASN A 107 14.90 -3.77 19.09
CA ASN A 107 14.62 -2.43 19.60
C ASN A 107 15.88 -1.82 20.20
N ILE A 108 16.20 -0.57 19.83
CA ILE A 108 17.36 0.15 20.32
C ILE A 108 16.89 1.17 21.36
N ARG A 109 17.24 0.91 22.62
CA ARG A 109 17.01 1.84 23.73
C ARG A 109 18.15 2.86 23.78
N VAL A 110 17.82 4.13 23.75
CA VAL A 110 18.75 5.24 23.83
C VAL A 110 18.46 6.03 25.11
N ASP A 111 19.50 6.18 25.97
CA ASP A 111 19.39 6.94 27.21
C ASP A 111 20.03 8.32 27.04
N ARG A 112 19.51 9.33 27.76
CA ARG A 112 20.07 10.69 27.73
C ARG A 112 21.50 10.69 28.26
N ALA A 113 22.38 11.41 27.57
CA ALA A 113 23.81 11.58 27.90
C ALA A 113 24.68 10.31 27.84
N HIS A 114 24.20 9.19 27.37
CA HIS A 114 25.02 8.00 27.16
C HIS A 114 25.29 7.76 25.66
N ILE A 115 26.54 7.37 25.35
CA ILE A 115 26.91 6.83 24.03
C ILE A 115 26.63 5.33 24.11
N LYS A 116 25.63 4.86 23.37
CA LYS A 116 25.39 3.43 23.22
C LYS A 116 26.17 2.93 22.02
N PRO A 117 27.25 2.14 22.20
CA PRO A 117 27.87 1.49 21.09
C PRO A 117 26.87 0.46 20.56
N MET A 118 26.57 0.52 19.25
CA MET A 118 26.11 -0.68 18.57
C MET A 118 27.31 -1.62 18.53
N GLU A 119 27.12 -2.91 18.79
CA GLU A 119 28.12 -3.92 18.46
C GLU A 119 28.57 -3.67 17.02
N ASP A 120 29.86 -3.84 16.76
CA ASP A 120 30.42 -3.60 15.41
C ASP A 120 29.55 -4.35 14.41
N ILE A 121 28.75 -3.61 13.66
CA ILE A 121 27.93 -4.19 12.61
C ILE A 121 28.94 -4.52 11.51
N ALA A 122 29.41 -5.76 11.51
CA ALA A 122 30.10 -6.31 10.34
C ALA A 122 29.06 -6.35 9.23
N TYR A 123 28.98 -5.31 8.42
CA TYR A 123 28.18 -5.33 7.21
C TYR A 123 28.78 -6.38 6.29
N PRO A 124 28.01 -7.42 5.92
CA PRO A 124 28.30 -8.13 4.69
C PRO A 124 28.43 -7.05 3.61
N ALA A 125 29.36 -7.25 2.69
CA ALA A 125 29.61 -6.29 1.61
C ALA A 125 28.27 -5.73 1.12
N LEU A 126 28.04 -4.41 1.28
CA LEU A 126 26.76 -3.80 0.91
C LEU A 126 26.58 -4.05 -0.59
N LYS A 127 25.59 -4.84 -0.95
CA LYS A 127 25.32 -5.09 -2.37
C LYS A 127 24.84 -3.79 -2.99
N SER A 128 25.47 -3.36 -4.05
CA SER A 128 24.94 -2.25 -4.85
C SER A 128 23.60 -2.67 -5.49
N PRO A 129 22.61 -1.80 -5.57
CA PRO A 129 21.38 -2.07 -6.32
C PRO A 129 21.72 -2.57 -7.74
N LEU A 130 20.89 -3.47 -8.25
CA LEU A 130 21.03 -4.14 -9.53
C LEU A 130 22.28 -5.05 -9.66
N THR A 131 22.90 -5.44 -8.55
CA THR A 131 23.98 -6.42 -8.55
C THR A 131 23.42 -7.83 -8.81
N VAL A 132 23.93 -8.49 -9.83
CA VAL A 132 23.67 -9.90 -10.14
C VAL A 132 24.79 -10.76 -9.58
N THR A 133 24.42 -11.78 -8.81
CA THR A 133 25.37 -12.75 -8.20
C THR A 133 24.88 -14.18 -8.43
N THR A 134 25.77 -15.09 -8.77
CA THR A 134 25.46 -16.51 -8.87
C THR A 134 25.30 -17.14 -7.49
N LEU A 135 24.15 -17.72 -7.20
CA LEU A 135 23.83 -18.37 -5.93
C LEU A 135 24.00 -19.89 -5.97
N MET A 136 23.66 -20.53 -7.09
CA MET A 136 23.59 -21.98 -7.17
C MET A 136 24.00 -22.48 -8.55
N GLY A 137 24.69 -23.59 -8.59
CA GLY A 137 25.03 -24.31 -9.81
C GLY A 137 26.34 -23.87 -10.44
N THR A 138 27.05 -24.83 -10.99
CA THR A 138 28.26 -24.64 -11.83
C THR A 138 27.83 -24.42 -13.28
N ILE A 139 28.66 -23.71 -14.08
CA ILE A 139 28.42 -23.58 -15.53
C ILE A 139 28.56 -24.91 -16.22
N ALA A 140 27.57 -25.77 -16.05
CA ALA A 140 27.60 -27.14 -16.61
C ALA A 140 26.17 -27.65 -16.76
N LEU A 141 25.44 -27.09 -17.74
CA LEU A 141 24.08 -27.52 -18.05
C LEU A 141 24.03 -29.04 -18.30
N LYS A 142 23.27 -29.75 -17.48
CA LYS A 142 23.04 -31.18 -17.60
C LYS A 142 21.55 -31.48 -17.77
N ASN A 143 21.20 -32.11 -18.86
CA ASN A 143 19.80 -32.46 -19.14
C ASN A 143 19.45 -33.86 -18.59
N ALA A 144 20.38 -34.81 -18.60
CA ALA A 144 20.12 -36.17 -18.06
C ALA A 144 19.98 -36.10 -16.52
N VAL A 145 18.95 -36.75 -15.98
CA VAL A 145 18.70 -36.78 -14.51
C VAL A 145 19.90 -37.38 -13.75
N ALA A 146 20.54 -38.41 -14.31
CA ALA A 146 21.69 -39.05 -13.69
C ALA A 146 22.92 -38.15 -13.48
N ASP A 147 23.02 -37.06 -14.27
CA ASP A 147 24.11 -36.10 -14.16
C ASP A 147 23.82 -34.96 -13.20
N LYS A 148 22.56 -34.80 -12.76
CA LYS A 148 22.14 -33.74 -11.84
C LYS A 148 22.48 -34.14 -10.40
N LYS A 149 23.02 -33.18 -9.63
CA LYS A 149 23.44 -33.41 -8.23
C LYS A 149 22.84 -32.35 -7.31
N GLY A 150 22.44 -32.77 -6.13
CA GLY A 150 22.19 -31.90 -5.02
C GLY A 150 23.48 -31.33 -4.42
N GLY A 151 23.37 -30.38 -3.52
CA GLY A 151 24.51 -29.83 -2.82
C GLY A 151 24.43 -28.32 -2.67
N ASP A 152 25.55 -27.72 -2.31
CA ASP A 152 25.73 -26.28 -2.15
C ASP A 152 26.03 -25.57 -3.48
N LYS A 153 26.34 -24.28 -3.40
CA LYS A 153 26.66 -23.42 -4.56
C LYS A 153 27.73 -24.02 -5.47
N SER A 154 28.74 -24.72 -4.90
CA SER A 154 29.90 -25.21 -5.62
C SER A 154 29.74 -26.63 -6.14
N SER A 155 28.83 -27.40 -5.55
CA SER A 155 28.65 -28.84 -5.80
C SER A 155 27.35 -29.18 -6.53
N ALA A 156 26.33 -28.34 -6.47
CA ALA A 156 25.07 -28.58 -7.15
C ALA A 156 25.23 -28.51 -8.68
N VAL A 157 24.65 -29.49 -9.37
CA VAL A 157 24.59 -29.55 -10.84
C VAL A 157 23.12 -29.54 -11.26
N LEU A 158 22.75 -28.53 -12.04
CA LEU A 158 21.37 -28.30 -12.48
C LEU A 158 21.20 -28.61 -13.98
N GLY A 159 19.94 -28.92 -14.34
CA GLY A 159 19.45 -28.86 -15.70
C GLY A 159 18.96 -27.44 -16.06
N ALA A 160 18.26 -27.33 -17.20
CA ALA A 160 17.59 -26.12 -17.56
C ALA A 160 16.40 -25.85 -16.61
N VAL A 161 16.55 -24.96 -15.71
CA VAL A 161 15.48 -24.54 -14.77
C VAL A 161 14.44 -23.70 -15.52
N ARG A 162 13.19 -24.14 -15.53
CA ARG A 162 12.09 -23.52 -16.24
C ARG A 162 11.24 -22.64 -15.33
N GLY A 163 10.92 -23.12 -14.13
CA GLY A 163 10.11 -22.42 -13.15
C GLY A 163 10.65 -22.55 -11.75
N MET A 164 10.33 -21.58 -10.92
CA MET A 164 10.63 -21.54 -9.49
C MET A 164 9.45 -20.91 -8.75
N GLY A 165 9.23 -21.30 -7.50
CA GLY A 165 8.23 -20.68 -6.64
C GLY A 165 8.48 -21.03 -5.19
N TRP A 166 7.88 -20.26 -4.29
CA TRP A 166 8.02 -20.48 -2.85
C TRP A 166 7.26 -21.73 -2.39
N ILE A 167 7.88 -22.56 -1.56
CA ILE A 167 7.23 -23.53 -0.68
C ILE A 167 7.02 -22.86 0.69
N VAL A 168 8.07 -22.22 1.21
CA VAL A 168 8.04 -21.37 2.39
C VAL A 168 8.72 -20.06 2.00
N PRO A 169 8.02 -18.92 2.02
CA PRO A 169 8.58 -17.64 1.59
C PRO A 169 9.96 -17.37 2.20
N ASP A 170 10.90 -16.94 1.36
CA ASP A 170 12.30 -16.62 1.67
C ASP A 170 13.14 -17.72 2.35
N LYS A 171 12.59 -18.92 2.50
CA LYS A 171 13.28 -20.06 3.14
C LYS A 171 13.42 -21.24 2.23
N GLN A 172 12.35 -21.69 1.59
CA GLN A 172 12.36 -22.84 0.72
C GLN A 172 11.60 -22.58 -0.57
N ALA A 173 12.23 -22.92 -1.69
CA ALA A 173 11.63 -22.83 -3.02
C ALA A 173 11.62 -24.17 -3.73
N PHE A 174 10.61 -24.41 -4.57
CA PHE A 174 10.65 -25.46 -5.55
C PHE A 174 11.34 -24.97 -6.82
N VAL A 175 11.99 -25.90 -7.51
CA VAL A 175 12.70 -25.66 -8.77
C VAL A 175 12.25 -26.71 -9.78
N LEU A 176 11.66 -26.27 -10.90
CA LEU A 176 11.20 -27.11 -12.00
C LEU A 176 12.29 -27.17 -13.07
N GLU A 177 12.86 -28.31 -13.28
CA GLU A 177 13.93 -28.50 -14.25
C GLU A 177 13.48 -29.33 -15.46
N GLN A 178 13.89 -28.90 -16.64
CA GLN A 178 13.73 -29.72 -17.85
C GLN A 178 14.23 -31.14 -17.63
N VAL A 179 13.50 -32.14 -18.18
CA VAL A 179 13.61 -33.54 -17.96
C VAL A 179 13.19 -33.97 -16.54
N GLN A 180 11.90 -34.16 -16.40
CA GLN A 180 11.15 -34.90 -15.36
C GLN A 180 11.58 -34.63 -13.91
N SER A 181 12.09 -33.45 -13.54
CA SER A 181 12.56 -33.26 -12.18
C SER A 181 12.02 -32.00 -11.51
N VAL A 182 11.66 -32.17 -10.24
CA VAL A 182 11.39 -31.12 -9.27
C VAL A 182 12.44 -31.20 -8.18
N ARG A 183 12.88 -30.04 -7.68
CA ARG A 183 13.86 -29.97 -6.59
C ARG A 183 13.40 -29.02 -5.52
N ILE A 184 13.94 -29.16 -4.33
CA ILE A 184 13.74 -28.21 -3.23
C ILE A 184 15.06 -27.48 -3.01
N TRP A 185 15.00 -26.16 -3.10
CA TRP A 185 16.09 -25.27 -2.76
C TRP A 185 15.87 -24.70 -1.37
N ASP A 186 16.75 -25.02 -0.44
CA ASP A 186 16.78 -24.46 0.91
C ASP A 186 17.72 -23.27 0.92
N LEU A 187 17.15 -22.08 1.09
CA LEU A 187 17.90 -20.84 1.04
C LEU A 187 18.68 -20.60 2.34
N GLU A 188 18.15 -21.04 3.49
CA GLU A 188 18.83 -20.87 4.78
C GLU A 188 20.08 -21.78 4.86
N ALA A 189 19.95 -23.01 4.41
CA ALA A 189 21.08 -23.94 4.34
C ALA A 189 21.99 -23.69 3.13
N GLY A 190 21.56 -22.89 2.14
CA GLY A 190 22.28 -22.67 0.90
C GLY A 190 22.43 -23.94 0.05
N THR A 191 21.45 -24.86 0.11
CA THR A 191 21.56 -26.19 -0.53
C THR A 191 20.38 -26.50 -1.45
N LEU A 192 20.63 -27.27 -2.47
CA LEU A 192 19.65 -27.80 -3.40
C LEU A 192 19.53 -29.33 -3.24
N SER A 193 18.32 -29.86 -3.17
CA SER A 193 18.11 -31.31 -3.07
C SER A 193 18.59 -32.07 -4.30
N ALA A 194 18.75 -33.38 -4.19
CA ALA A 194 18.75 -34.24 -5.36
C ALA A 194 17.43 -34.11 -6.14
N PRO A 195 17.40 -34.46 -7.43
CA PRO A 195 16.15 -34.40 -8.22
C PRO A 195 15.12 -35.42 -7.72
N TYR A 196 13.89 -34.99 -7.51
CA TYR A 196 12.70 -35.81 -7.40
C TYR A 196 12.11 -35.96 -8.79
N THR A 197 11.87 -37.21 -9.25
CA THR A 197 11.49 -37.48 -10.64
C THR A 197 10.10 -38.07 -10.77
N TYR A 198 9.45 -37.78 -11.89
CA TYR A 198 8.14 -38.32 -12.25
C TYR A 198 8.08 -38.71 -13.72
N GLY A 199 7.22 -39.65 -14.04
CA GLY A 199 7.04 -40.11 -15.43
C GLY A 199 8.32 -40.67 -16.09
N ASP A 200 8.52 -40.34 -17.34
CA ASP A 200 9.67 -40.77 -18.15
C ASP A 200 10.50 -39.56 -18.67
N ALA A 201 11.62 -39.80 -19.32
CA ALA A 201 12.55 -38.80 -19.82
C ALA A 201 11.94 -37.81 -20.85
N ASN A 202 10.72 -38.06 -21.33
CA ASN A 202 10.00 -37.13 -22.23
C ASN A 202 9.13 -36.13 -21.49
N HIS A 203 9.04 -36.17 -20.16
CA HIS A 203 8.31 -35.21 -19.36
C HIS A 203 9.13 -33.92 -19.18
N VAL A 204 8.49 -32.76 -19.40
CA VAL A 204 9.13 -31.47 -19.37
C VAL A 204 8.28 -30.53 -18.49
N PRO A 205 8.54 -30.48 -17.18
CA PRO A 205 7.88 -29.50 -16.32
C PRO A 205 8.21 -28.08 -16.80
N TRP A 206 7.23 -27.17 -16.72
CA TRP A 206 7.41 -25.82 -17.23
C TRP A 206 7.28 -24.80 -16.10
N LEU A 207 6.13 -24.14 -15.96
CA LEU A 207 5.87 -23.21 -14.87
C LEU A 207 4.76 -23.74 -13.97
N GLY A 208 4.60 -23.11 -12.80
CA GLY A 208 3.59 -23.47 -11.82
C GLY A 208 3.74 -22.71 -10.53
N CYS A 209 2.88 -23.04 -9.57
CA CYS A 209 2.80 -22.35 -8.28
C CYS A 209 2.55 -23.31 -7.13
N LEU A 210 2.68 -22.82 -5.89
CA LEU A 210 2.22 -23.52 -4.70
C LEU A 210 0.74 -23.21 -4.48
N HIS A 211 -0.08 -24.25 -4.30
CA HIS A 211 -1.46 -24.14 -3.89
C HIS A 211 -1.84 -25.33 -3.00
N ASP A 212 -2.54 -25.08 -1.89
CA ASP A 212 -2.94 -26.09 -0.88
C ASP A 212 -1.79 -27.01 -0.45
N GLY A 213 -0.62 -26.43 -0.19
CA GLY A 213 0.58 -27.14 0.25
C GLY A 213 1.26 -28.00 -0.81
N LYS A 214 0.77 -28.02 -2.04
CA LYS A 214 1.33 -28.76 -3.17
C LYS A 214 1.84 -27.83 -4.26
N VAL A 215 2.91 -28.23 -4.91
CA VAL A 215 3.43 -27.58 -6.13
C VAL A 215 2.61 -28.08 -7.31
N TRP A 216 1.83 -27.20 -7.91
CA TRP A 216 1.10 -27.46 -9.16
C TRP A 216 1.92 -26.96 -10.32
N PHE A 217 2.09 -27.73 -11.36
CA PHE A 217 2.88 -27.33 -12.52
C PHE A 217 2.34 -27.90 -13.83
N ALA A 218 2.55 -27.10 -14.88
CA ALA A 218 2.24 -27.49 -16.24
C ALA A 218 3.32 -28.41 -16.82
N GLU A 219 2.91 -29.40 -17.59
CA GLU A 219 3.79 -30.30 -18.32
C GLU A 219 3.62 -30.06 -19.83
N LYS A 220 4.67 -29.50 -20.43
CA LYS A 220 4.63 -29.02 -21.81
C LYS A 220 4.53 -30.14 -22.85
N ALA A 221 5.28 -31.25 -22.70
CA ALA A 221 5.42 -32.24 -23.76
C ALA A 221 4.23 -33.21 -23.84
N LYS A 222 3.48 -33.38 -22.77
CA LYS A 222 2.39 -34.37 -22.63
C LYS A 222 1.03 -33.76 -22.39
N ALA A 223 0.92 -32.41 -22.39
CA ALA A 223 -0.33 -31.69 -22.14
C ALA A 223 -1.03 -32.14 -20.84
N LYS A 224 -0.35 -32.02 -19.73
CA LYS A 224 -0.82 -32.48 -18.43
C LYS A 224 -0.52 -31.43 -17.35
N VAL A 225 -1.27 -31.51 -16.28
CA VAL A 225 -0.99 -30.83 -15.02
C VAL A 225 -0.57 -31.90 -14.02
N TYR A 226 0.45 -31.60 -13.26
CA TYR A 226 0.93 -32.44 -12.16
C TYR A 226 0.95 -31.69 -10.87
N THR A 227 0.87 -32.44 -9.77
CA THR A 227 1.19 -31.96 -8.44
C THR A 227 2.39 -32.68 -7.86
N PHE A 228 3.18 -31.96 -7.07
CA PHE A 228 4.26 -32.50 -6.24
C PHE A 228 4.00 -32.09 -4.80
N ASP A 229 3.98 -33.06 -3.90
CA ASP A 229 3.82 -32.78 -2.47
C ASP A 229 5.22 -32.65 -1.83
N PRO A 230 5.59 -31.45 -1.33
CA PRO A 230 6.89 -31.22 -0.72
C PRO A 230 7.09 -31.99 0.59
N SER A 231 6.04 -32.47 1.25
CA SER A 231 6.13 -33.18 2.54
C SER A 231 6.55 -34.62 2.37
N ASP A 232 5.93 -35.39 1.47
CA ASP A 232 6.18 -36.82 1.25
C ASP A 232 6.90 -37.10 -0.08
N LYS A 233 7.14 -36.07 -0.91
CA LYS A 233 7.83 -36.14 -2.21
C LYS A 233 7.05 -36.91 -3.27
N SER A 234 5.77 -37.10 -3.09
CA SER A 234 4.89 -37.80 -4.03
C SER A 234 4.47 -36.90 -5.19
N PHE A 235 4.14 -37.55 -6.31
CA PHE A 235 3.59 -36.90 -7.50
C PHE A 235 2.21 -37.44 -7.81
N ALA A 236 1.31 -36.58 -8.26
CA ALA A 236 0.02 -36.94 -8.83
C ALA A 236 -0.20 -36.27 -10.18
N GLN A 237 -0.79 -36.99 -11.12
CA GLN A 237 -1.20 -36.43 -12.40
C GLN A 237 -2.66 -36.07 -12.35
N ILE A 238 -3.00 -34.86 -12.79
CA ILE A 238 -4.36 -34.39 -12.98
C ILE A 238 -4.84 -34.83 -14.37
N ALA A 239 -6.05 -35.37 -14.44
CA ALA A 239 -6.62 -35.83 -15.71
C ALA A 239 -6.82 -34.66 -16.67
N ALA A 240 -6.37 -34.78 -17.91
CA ALA A 240 -6.52 -33.76 -18.91
C ALA A 240 -7.97 -33.69 -19.40
N GLN A 241 -8.50 -32.48 -19.54
CA GLN A 241 -9.77 -32.20 -20.19
C GLN A 241 -9.66 -32.32 -21.72
N SER A 242 -10.76 -32.69 -22.37
CA SER A 242 -10.82 -32.78 -23.84
C SER A 242 -10.46 -31.46 -24.52
N ALA A 243 -10.76 -30.32 -23.87
CA ALA A 243 -10.50 -28.99 -24.41
C ALA A 243 -9.02 -28.70 -24.70
N TRP A 244 -8.09 -29.30 -23.93
CA TRP A 244 -6.65 -29.08 -24.07
C TRP A 244 -5.81 -30.34 -24.13
N ASN A 245 -6.46 -31.53 -24.18
CA ASN A 245 -5.74 -32.79 -24.28
C ASN A 245 -4.85 -32.85 -25.53
N GLY A 246 -3.62 -33.26 -25.36
CA GLY A 246 -2.62 -33.30 -26.45
C GLY A 246 -2.04 -31.94 -26.81
N LYS A 247 -2.32 -30.86 -26.06
CA LYS A 247 -1.82 -29.50 -26.26
C LYS A 247 -0.77 -29.14 -25.20
N SER A 248 0.18 -28.28 -25.55
CA SER A 248 1.25 -27.86 -24.63
C SER A 248 0.70 -26.96 -23.53
N ALA A 249 0.67 -27.43 -22.27
CA ALA A 249 0.43 -26.62 -21.09
C ALA A 249 1.72 -25.89 -20.68
N MET A 250 1.62 -24.59 -20.40
CA MET A 250 2.78 -23.74 -20.12
C MET A 250 2.85 -23.29 -18.67
N ASP A 251 1.71 -23.00 -18.07
CA ASP A 251 1.68 -22.47 -16.70
C ASP A 251 0.36 -22.79 -16.01
N VAL A 252 0.41 -22.87 -14.67
CA VAL A 252 -0.73 -23.04 -13.78
C VAL A 252 -0.65 -21.96 -12.71
N ALA A 253 -1.76 -21.26 -12.47
CA ALA A 253 -1.89 -20.28 -11.41
C ALA A 253 -3.23 -20.45 -10.68
N PHE A 254 -3.33 -19.93 -9.46
CA PHE A 254 -4.57 -19.88 -8.68
C PHE A 254 -4.81 -18.47 -8.18
N ASP A 255 -6.07 -18.06 -8.16
CA ASP A 255 -6.47 -16.82 -7.48
C ASP A 255 -6.67 -17.03 -5.97
N ALA A 256 -6.98 -15.95 -5.25
CA ALA A 256 -7.18 -15.99 -3.81
C ALA A 256 -8.41 -16.81 -3.38
N GLU A 257 -9.38 -16.95 -4.28
CA GLU A 257 -10.59 -17.76 -4.09
C GLU A 257 -10.36 -19.26 -4.38
N GLY A 258 -9.16 -19.62 -4.85
CA GLY A 258 -8.78 -21.01 -5.20
C GLY A 258 -9.24 -21.45 -6.59
N ASN A 259 -9.65 -20.53 -7.46
CA ASN A 259 -9.93 -20.88 -8.85
C ASN A 259 -8.61 -21.10 -9.59
N GLY A 260 -8.56 -22.14 -10.42
CA GLY A 260 -7.39 -22.51 -11.19
C GLY A 260 -7.37 -21.91 -12.60
N TYR A 261 -6.18 -21.53 -13.06
CA TYR A 261 -5.95 -20.99 -14.40
C TYR A 261 -4.88 -21.82 -15.11
N LEU A 262 -5.13 -22.14 -16.39
CA LEU A 262 -4.22 -22.94 -17.20
C LEU A 262 -3.89 -22.21 -18.51
N ALA A 263 -2.61 -21.94 -18.73
CA ALA A 263 -2.10 -21.39 -19.99
C ALA A 263 -1.82 -22.54 -20.98
N VAL A 264 -2.50 -22.52 -22.13
CA VAL A 264 -2.33 -23.55 -23.17
C VAL A 264 -1.78 -22.90 -24.44
N ARG A 265 -0.51 -23.20 -24.71
CA ARG A 265 0.27 -22.62 -25.81
C ARG A 265 -0.36 -22.85 -27.17
N ASP A 266 -0.59 -24.10 -27.56
CA ASP A 266 -0.99 -24.47 -28.92
C ASP A 266 -2.41 -23.99 -29.29
N LEU A 267 -3.16 -23.52 -28.31
CA LEU A 267 -4.48 -22.92 -28.48
C LEU A 267 -4.50 -21.40 -28.34
N ASN A 268 -3.37 -20.77 -27.97
CA ASN A 268 -3.29 -19.35 -27.61
C ASN A 268 -4.25 -18.95 -26.50
N THR A 269 -4.58 -19.84 -25.59
CA THR A 269 -5.75 -19.72 -24.71
C THR A 269 -5.37 -19.90 -23.25
N ILE A 270 -6.03 -19.10 -22.40
CA ILE A 270 -6.10 -19.33 -20.96
C ILE A 270 -7.49 -19.87 -20.64
N TYR A 271 -7.54 -20.86 -19.75
CA TYR A 271 -8.76 -21.45 -19.21
C TYR A 271 -8.86 -21.15 -17.72
N LYS A 272 -10.05 -20.81 -17.21
CA LYS A 272 -10.37 -20.71 -15.79
C LYS A 272 -11.22 -21.90 -15.35
N TYR A 273 -10.93 -22.43 -14.18
CA TYR A 273 -11.63 -23.54 -13.54
C TYR A 273 -12.06 -23.14 -12.13
N SER A 274 -13.37 -23.13 -11.88
CA SER A 274 -13.91 -22.83 -10.55
C SER A 274 -13.41 -23.85 -9.52
N GLY A 275 -12.97 -23.33 -8.34
CA GLY A 275 -12.46 -24.18 -7.26
C GLY A 275 -11.21 -25.01 -7.63
N GLY A 276 -10.48 -24.65 -8.70
CA GLY A 276 -9.26 -25.34 -9.10
C GLY A 276 -9.46 -26.76 -9.66
N ASP A 277 -10.69 -27.15 -9.99
CA ASP A 277 -10.96 -28.49 -10.55
C ASP A 277 -10.68 -28.53 -12.07
N PHE A 278 -9.43 -28.80 -12.45
CA PHE A 278 -9.03 -28.95 -13.86
C PHE A 278 -9.66 -30.18 -14.55
N THR A 279 -10.43 -31.01 -13.85
CA THR A 279 -11.18 -32.12 -14.44
C THR A 279 -12.60 -31.73 -14.84
N ALA A 280 -13.10 -30.58 -14.35
CA ALA A 280 -14.38 -30.01 -14.73
C ALA A 280 -14.33 -29.24 -16.07
N SER A 281 -15.46 -28.83 -16.59
CA SER A 281 -15.50 -27.87 -17.73
C SER A 281 -14.99 -26.51 -17.27
N PRO A 282 -14.23 -25.79 -18.11
CA PRO A 282 -13.78 -24.46 -17.75
C PRO A 282 -14.97 -23.50 -17.59
N GLU A 283 -14.88 -22.61 -16.62
CA GLU A 283 -15.83 -21.53 -16.39
C GLU A 283 -15.84 -20.56 -17.59
N TRP A 284 -14.64 -20.18 -18.02
CA TRP A 284 -14.42 -19.42 -19.23
C TRP A 284 -13.08 -19.76 -19.90
N GLN A 285 -12.96 -19.33 -21.13
CA GLN A 285 -11.69 -19.39 -21.89
C GLN A 285 -11.45 -18.05 -22.61
N ALA A 286 -10.19 -17.61 -22.66
CA ALA A 286 -9.76 -16.41 -23.35
C ALA A 286 -8.68 -16.74 -24.37
N ASN A 287 -8.99 -16.54 -25.67
CA ASN A 287 -7.98 -16.69 -26.73
C ASN A 287 -7.25 -15.35 -26.91
N LEU A 288 -5.96 -15.34 -26.57
CA LEU A 288 -5.11 -14.13 -26.62
C LEU A 288 -4.55 -13.84 -28.01
N GLY A 289 -4.80 -14.71 -28.99
CA GLY A 289 -4.25 -14.61 -30.35
C GLY A 289 -2.75 -14.87 -30.45
N LYS A 290 -2.08 -15.11 -29.31
CA LYS A 290 -0.65 -15.45 -29.18
C LYS A 290 -0.45 -16.39 -27.99
N TRP A 291 0.61 -17.18 -28.04
CA TRP A 291 0.90 -18.16 -26.99
C TRP A 291 1.10 -17.49 -25.62
N PRO A 292 0.32 -17.83 -24.59
CA PRO A 292 0.64 -17.47 -23.22
C PRO A 292 1.87 -18.28 -22.78
N ASN A 293 2.88 -17.60 -22.26
CA ASN A 293 4.10 -18.22 -21.79
C ASN A 293 4.12 -18.38 -20.26
N ALA A 294 3.68 -17.35 -19.54
CA ALA A 294 3.64 -17.30 -18.07
C ALA A 294 2.52 -16.39 -17.57
N MET A 295 2.07 -16.65 -16.34
CA MET A 295 0.99 -15.93 -15.68
C MET A 295 1.33 -15.66 -14.23
N ALA A 296 0.91 -14.51 -13.69
CA ALA A 296 0.96 -14.21 -12.26
C ALA A 296 -0.17 -13.24 -11.88
N PHE A 297 -0.67 -13.35 -10.66
CA PHE A 297 -1.64 -12.40 -10.11
C PHE A 297 -0.94 -11.18 -9.51
N ASP A 298 -1.47 -9.98 -9.78
CA ASP A 298 -1.07 -8.79 -9.05
C ASP A 298 -1.84 -8.70 -7.71
N ALA A 299 -1.45 -7.73 -6.86
CA ALA A 299 -2.08 -7.54 -5.55
C ALA A 299 -3.57 -7.13 -5.65
N ASP A 300 -3.99 -6.61 -6.79
CA ASP A 300 -5.38 -6.22 -7.06
C ASP A 300 -6.22 -7.41 -7.58
N GLY A 301 -5.62 -8.61 -7.69
CA GLY A 301 -6.28 -9.82 -8.18
C GLY A 301 -6.41 -9.90 -9.71
N ASN A 302 -5.72 -9.06 -10.48
CA ASN A 302 -5.72 -9.18 -11.94
C ASN A 302 -4.68 -10.20 -12.40
N LEU A 303 -5.01 -10.96 -13.44
CA LEU A 303 -4.10 -11.94 -14.02
C LEU A 303 -3.21 -11.28 -15.09
N MET A 304 -1.92 -11.15 -14.78
CA MET A 304 -0.90 -10.65 -15.72
C MET A 304 -0.33 -11.80 -16.54
N VAL A 305 -0.22 -11.60 -17.86
CA VAL A 305 0.18 -12.67 -18.79
C VAL A 305 1.22 -12.17 -19.78
N VAL A 306 2.35 -12.84 -19.88
CA VAL A 306 3.31 -12.61 -20.96
C VAL A 306 3.08 -13.55 -22.13
N THR A 307 3.20 -13.02 -23.34
CA THR A 307 2.94 -13.78 -24.57
C THR A 307 4.15 -13.81 -25.49
N ASN A 308 4.24 -14.80 -26.35
CA ASN A 308 5.22 -14.80 -27.45
C ASN A 308 4.92 -13.75 -28.54
N GLY A 309 3.82 -13.03 -28.41
CA GLY A 309 3.50 -11.85 -29.22
C GLY A 309 4.26 -10.60 -28.79
N CYS A 310 5.28 -10.71 -27.92
CA CYS A 310 6.09 -9.61 -27.40
C CYS A 310 5.28 -8.62 -26.54
N GLN A 311 4.28 -9.10 -25.81
CA GLN A 311 3.37 -8.26 -25.02
C GLN A 311 3.16 -8.81 -23.61
N LEU A 312 2.95 -7.88 -22.67
CA LEU A 312 2.34 -8.11 -21.36
C LEU A 312 0.87 -7.71 -21.43
N LEU A 313 0.00 -8.62 -21.03
CA LEU A 313 -1.45 -8.45 -21.00
C LEU A 313 -1.94 -8.45 -19.55
N LYS A 314 -3.02 -7.72 -19.28
CA LYS A 314 -3.82 -7.81 -18.06
C LYS A 314 -5.15 -8.46 -18.43
N VAL A 315 -5.46 -9.57 -17.78
CA VAL A 315 -6.70 -10.36 -18.02
C VAL A 315 -7.60 -10.20 -16.79
N ASN A 316 -8.85 -9.85 -17.02
CA ASN A 316 -9.86 -9.79 -15.96
C ASN A 316 -10.23 -11.23 -15.53
N PRO A 317 -10.02 -11.64 -14.27
CA PRO A 317 -10.23 -13.02 -13.83
C PRO A 317 -11.71 -13.44 -13.77
N VAL A 318 -12.64 -12.47 -13.80
CA VAL A 318 -14.08 -12.76 -13.79
C VAL A 318 -14.62 -12.99 -15.21
N THR A 319 -14.18 -12.19 -16.19
CA THR A 319 -14.75 -12.19 -17.54
C THR A 319 -13.87 -12.80 -18.61
N GLY A 320 -12.56 -12.96 -18.34
CA GLY A 320 -11.57 -13.34 -19.35
C GLY A 320 -11.23 -12.23 -20.37
N ALA A 321 -11.83 -11.04 -20.26
CA ALA A 321 -11.46 -9.89 -21.10
C ALA A 321 -10.04 -9.44 -20.79
N PHE A 322 -9.30 -8.97 -21.80
CA PHE A 322 -7.92 -8.56 -21.60
C PHE A 322 -7.57 -7.27 -22.33
N GLU A 323 -6.55 -6.61 -21.81
CA GLU A 323 -5.94 -5.41 -22.39
C GLU A 323 -4.41 -5.53 -22.45
N VAL A 324 -3.79 -4.77 -23.36
CA VAL A 324 -2.33 -4.71 -23.46
C VAL A 324 -1.81 -3.67 -22.47
N ILE A 325 -0.90 -4.09 -21.60
CA ILE A 325 -0.25 -3.23 -20.60
C ILE A 325 1.07 -2.67 -21.13
N ALA A 326 1.87 -3.50 -21.81
CA ALA A 326 3.14 -3.09 -22.36
C ALA A 326 3.52 -3.93 -23.60
N GLY A 327 4.30 -3.32 -24.48
CA GLY A 327 4.86 -3.98 -25.64
C GLY A 327 4.07 -3.82 -26.92
N ILE A 328 4.78 -3.79 -28.04
CA ILE A 328 4.21 -3.75 -29.40
C ILE A 328 4.08 -5.17 -29.93
N LYS A 329 2.88 -5.54 -30.36
CA LYS A 329 2.60 -6.88 -30.90
C LYS A 329 3.57 -7.26 -32.01
N ASP A 330 4.23 -8.41 -31.88
CA ASP A 330 5.18 -8.99 -32.85
C ASP A 330 6.42 -8.14 -33.18
N ALA A 331 6.65 -7.05 -32.47
CA ALA A 331 7.81 -6.18 -32.64
C ALA A 331 9.03 -6.71 -31.86
N LYS A 332 9.64 -7.78 -32.34
CA LYS A 332 10.75 -8.51 -31.73
C LYS A 332 12.01 -7.66 -31.64
N ALA A 333 12.20 -6.96 -30.51
CA ALA A 333 13.41 -6.16 -30.27
C ALA A 333 13.62 -5.97 -28.76
N PHE A 334 14.75 -5.37 -28.39
CA PHE A 334 15.00 -4.88 -27.04
C PHE A 334 14.97 -3.35 -27.07
N ASP A 335 13.84 -2.77 -26.71
CA ASP A 335 13.65 -1.32 -26.71
C ASP A 335 12.78 -0.96 -25.50
N ASP A 336 13.28 -0.07 -24.64
CA ASP A 336 12.54 0.36 -23.45
C ASP A 336 11.36 1.30 -23.83
N GLY A 337 11.36 1.82 -25.07
CA GLY A 337 10.33 2.71 -25.56
C GLY A 337 10.41 4.11 -24.95
N THR A 338 9.31 4.85 -25.05
CA THR A 338 9.19 6.19 -24.45
C THR A 338 8.79 6.09 -22.98
N SER A 339 9.49 6.77 -22.09
CA SER A 339 9.14 6.84 -20.66
C SER A 339 7.69 7.32 -20.47
N GLY A 340 6.94 6.63 -19.61
CA GLY A 340 5.51 6.88 -19.41
C GLY A 340 4.60 6.43 -20.56
N SER A 341 5.13 5.65 -21.52
CA SER A 341 4.35 5.12 -22.65
C SER A 341 4.70 3.64 -22.88
N PRO A 342 4.29 2.73 -22.00
CA PRO A 342 4.72 1.33 -21.98
C PRO A 342 4.34 0.57 -23.28
N LEU A 343 3.31 1.03 -23.99
CA LEU A 343 2.89 0.46 -25.28
C LEU A 343 3.88 0.74 -26.43
N THR A 344 4.88 1.59 -26.24
CA THR A 344 5.96 1.85 -27.22
C THR A 344 7.17 0.95 -27.02
N ALA A 345 7.26 0.25 -25.89
CA ALA A 345 8.33 -0.69 -25.63
C ALA A 345 8.31 -1.90 -26.57
N LYS A 346 9.46 -2.50 -26.82
CA LYS A 346 9.57 -3.74 -27.59
C LYS A 346 10.26 -4.81 -26.76
N PHE A 347 9.66 -5.98 -26.75
CA PHE A 347 10.18 -7.18 -26.13
C PHE A 347 10.53 -8.23 -27.18
N THR A 348 11.22 -9.29 -26.77
CA THR A 348 11.43 -10.45 -27.66
C THR A 348 10.23 -11.41 -27.59
N ALA A 349 10.15 -12.34 -28.52
CA ALA A 349 9.18 -13.45 -28.45
C ALA A 349 9.54 -14.51 -27.38
N ASN A 350 10.66 -14.32 -26.68
CA ASN A 350 11.16 -15.23 -25.65
C ASN A 350 10.95 -14.64 -24.23
N LEU A 351 9.81 -14.03 -23.99
CA LEU A 351 9.36 -13.70 -22.63
C LEU A 351 9.10 -15.03 -21.91
N ALA A 352 10.01 -15.41 -21.00
CA ALA A 352 9.98 -16.73 -20.39
C ALA A 352 9.09 -16.77 -19.15
N ASP A 353 9.16 -15.72 -18.31
CA ASP A 353 8.44 -15.64 -17.02
C ASP A 353 8.27 -14.19 -16.61
N LEU A 354 7.42 -13.98 -15.57
CA LEU A 354 7.23 -12.69 -14.92
C LEU A 354 7.14 -12.85 -13.40
N ALA A 355 7.59 -11.83 -12.69
CA ALA A 355 7.42 -11.70 -11.24
C ALA A 355 6.90 -10.30 -10.91
N ILE A 356 5.98 -10.21 -9.94
CA ILE A 356 5.31 -8.96 -9.56
C ILE A 356 5.72 -8.60 -8.14
N ALA A 357 6.31 -7.42 -7.97
CA ALA A 357 6.72 -6.93 -6.67
C ALA A 357 5.52 -6.39 -5.86
N PRO A 358 5.62 -6.33 -4.52
CA PRO A 358 4.57 -5.78 -3.67
C PRO A 358 4.16 -4.35 -4.03
N ASN A 359 5.08 -3.53 -4.55
CA ASN A 359 4.80 -2.17 -5.05
C ASN A 359 4.13 -2.15 -6.45
N GLY A 360 3.89 -3.32 -7.06
CA GLY A 360 3.29 -3.45 -8.38
C GLY A 360 4.28 -3.33 -9.55
N ASP A 361 5.57 -3.18 -9.31
CA ASP A 361 6.59 -3.29 -10.36
C ASP A 361 6.58 -4.71 -10.93
N ILE A 362 6.64 -4.85 -12.24
CA ILE A 362 6.65 -6.15 -12.91
C ILE A 362 8.03 -6.39 -13.53
N TYR A 363 8.64 -7.53 -13.20
CA TYR A 363 9.90 -7.97 -13.78
C TYR A 363 9.63 -9.05 -14.81
N LEU A 364 10.25 -8.93 -15.98
CA LEU A 364 10.10 -9.87 -17.10
C LEU A 364 11.45 -10.52 -17.43
N ALA A 365 11.44 -11.84 -17.58
CA ALA A 365 12.56 -12.59 -18.17
C ALA A 365 12.47 -12.48 -19.71
N ASP A 366 13.13 -11.50 -20.29
CA ASP A 366 13.12 -11.22 -21.74
C ASP A 366 14.40 -11.74 -22.40
N TRP A 367 14.41 -13.05 -22.70
CA TRP A 367 15.48 -13.83 -23.30
C TRP A 367 16.79 -13.85 -22.45
N TYR A 368 17.63 -12.81 -22.51
CA TYR A 368 18.86 -12.65 -21.72
C TYR A 368 18.93 -11.29 -21.02
N ARG A 369 17.78 -10.64 -20.82
CA ARG A 369 17.63 -9.38 -20.09
C ARG A 369 16.50 -9.46 -19.10
N ILE A 370 16.69 -8.83 -17.97
CA ILE A 370 15.60 -8.55 -17.01
C ILE A 370 15.06 -7.16 -17.33
N ARG A 371 13.77 -7.09 -17.64
CA ARG A 371 13.07 -5.84 -17.89
C ARG A 371 12.18 -5.53 -16.70
N ARG A 372 12.10 -4.27 -16.32
CA ARG A 372 11.19 -3.79 -15.28
C ARG A 372 10.15 -2.88 -15.89
N ILE A 373 8.90 -3.07 -15.51
CA ILE A 373 7.77 -2.19 -15.79
C ILE A 373 7.36 -1.57 -14.46
N ARG A 374 7.71 -0.32 -14.24
CA ARG A 374 7.41 0.44 -13.02
C ARG A 374 6.10 1.17 -13.21
N LYS A 375 5.13 0.98 -12.29
CA LYS A 375 3.88 1.75 -12.27
C LYS A 375 4.18 3.24 -12.20
N GLY A 376 3.47 4.04 -12.99
CA GLY A 376 3.42 5.50 -12.85
C GLY A 376 2.27 5.96 -11.95
N ALA A 377 2.05 7.26 -11.90
CA ALA A 377 0.98 7.85 -11.10
C ALA A 377 -0.43 7.42 -11.54
N ALA A 378 -0.61 7.12 -12.85
CA ALA A 378 -1.85 6.59 -13.42
C ALA A 378 -1.85 5.05 -13.55
N GLY A 379 -1.02 4.36 -12.77
CA GLY A 379 -0.91 2.91 -12.77
C GLY A 379 -0.03 2.38 -13.91
N TYR A 380 -0.53 1.41 -14.69
CA TYR A 380 0.24 0.87 -15.81
C TYR A 380 0.10 1.68 -17.10
N SER A 381 -0.86 2.60 -17.21
CA SER A 381 -1.07 3.40 -18.42
C SER A 381 0.07 4.38 -18.72
N ASP A 382 0.76 4.85 -17.67
CA ASP A 382 1.93 5.74 -17.72
C ASP A 382 3.21 5.07 -17.18
N ALA A 383 3.24 3.75 -17.15
CA ALA A 383 4.37 2.99 -16.64
C ALA A 383 5.65 3.24 -17.45
N VAL A 384 6.78 3.10 -16.76
CA VAL A 384 8.11 3.20 -17.34
C VAL A 384 8.69 1.80 -17.50
N VAL A 385 9.06 1.44 -18.73
CA VAL A 385 9.80 0.21 -19.03
C VAL A 385 11.28 0.51 -19.01
N SER A 386 12.07 -0.37 -18.37
CA SER A 386 13.53 -0.26 -18.31
C SER A 386 14.21 -1.63 -18.31
N THR A 387 15.44 -1.68 -18.85
CA THR A 387 16.32 -2.85 -18.74
C THR A 387 17.15 -2.71 -17.46
N VAL A 388 16.95 -3.62 -16.49
CA VAL A 388 17.61 -3.53 -15.18
C VAL A 388 18.81 -4.47 -15.03
N ALA A 389 18.89 -5.54 -15.82
CA ALA A 389 20.06 -6.39 -15.89
C ALA A 389 20.16 -7.14 -17.22
N GLY A 390 21.37 -7.54 -17.59
CA GLY A 390 21.67 -8.26 -18.82
C GLY A 390 22.22 -7.39 -19.94
N SER A 391 23.17 -7.95 -20.69
CA SER A 391 23.92 -7.24 -21.76
C SER A 391 23.11 -7.08 -23.03
N SER A 392 23.71 -6.42 -24.02
CA SER A 392 23.10 -6.23 -25.36
C SER A 392 23.04 -7.50 -26.21
N GLN A 393 23.74 -8.56 -25.80
CA GLN A 393 23.80 -9.83 -26.52
C GLN A 393 23.76 -11.01 -25.55
N ALA A 394 23.26 -12.15 -26.02
CA ALA A 394 23.33 -13.39 -25.26
C ALA A 394 24.81 -13.80 -25.09
N ALA A 395 25.17 -14.14 -23.85
CA ALA A 395 26.52 -14.61 -23.57
C ALA A 395 26.75 -16.04 -24.12
N ASN A 396 27.96 -16.33 -24.58
CA ASN A 396 28.41 -17.70 -24.68
C ASN A 396 28.48 -18.32 -23.28
N MET A 397 28.41 -19.66 -23.20
CA MET A 397 28.40 -20.35 -21.89
C MET A 397 29.59 -19.93 -20.99
N ALA A 398 30.77 -19.76 -21.55
CA ALA A 398 31.98 -19.34 -20.83
C ALA A 398 32.07 -17.84 -20.53
N ALA A 399 31.18 -17.04 -21.09
CA ALA A 399 31.18 -15.58 -20.94
C ALA A 399 30.04 -15.07 -20.02
N VAL A 400 29.30 -15.97 -19.39
CA VAL A 400 28.32 -15.60 -18.36
C VAL A 400 29.04 -15.14 -17.11
N GLN A 401 28.74 -13.93 -16.66
CA GLN A 401 29.39 -13.33 -15.50
C GLN A 401 28.43 -12.55 -14.63
N ASP A 402 28.75 -12.51 -13.36
CA ASP A 402 28.12 -11.63 -12.39
C ASP A 402 28.52 -10.17 -12.65
N GLY A 403 27.70 -9.21 -12.18
CA GLY A 403 28.00 -7.79 -12.37
C GLY A 403 26.81 -6.93 -11.99
N VAL A 404 26.95 -5.60 -12.18
CA VAL A 404 25.92 -4.62 -11.87
C VAL A 404 25.15 -4.27 -13.16
N GLY A 405 23.84 -4.38 -13.12
CA GLY A 405 22.95 -3.97 -14.21
C GLY A 405 23.29 -4.66 -15.53
N THR A 406 23.51 -3.89 -16.58
CA THR A 406 23.83 -4.40 -17.92
C THR A 406 25.28 -4.95 -18.05
N ALA A 407 26.11 -4.81 -17.04
CA ALA A 407 27.42 -5.47 -16.99
C ALA A 407 27.30 -6.98 -16.65
N ALA A 408 26.20 -7.38 -15.99
CA ALA A 408 25.90 -8.79 -15.85
C ALA A 408 25.51 -9.39 -17.20
N THR A 409 25.89 -10.65 -17.43
CA THR A 409 25.55 -11.35 -18.67
C THR A 409 24.78 -12.65 -18.38
N PHE A 410 23.82 -12.95 -19.21
CA PHE A 410 23.01 -14.18 -19.16
C PHE A 410 23.05 -14.89 -20.51
N ARG A 411 22.88 -16.19 -20.48
CA ARG A 411 22.77 -16.96 -21.72
C ARG A 411 21.33 -17.11 -22.18
N GLN A 412 20.44 -17.52 -21.30
CA GLN A 412 19.01 -17.66 -21.57
C GLN A 412 18.25 -17.73 -20.25
N LEU A 413 17.40 -16.77 -20.01
CA LEU A 413 16.57 -16.72 -18.80
C LEU A 413 15.43 -17.74 -18.84
N GLY A 414 15.07 -18.25 -17.67
CA GLY A 414 13.92 -19.11 -17.42
C GLY A 414 13.00 -18.50 -16.36
N GLY A 415 12.78 -19.23 -15.25
CA GLY A 415 11.92 -18.79 -14.16
C GLY A 415 12.47 -17.61 -13.37
N LEU A 416 11.55 -16.81 -12.84
CA LEU A 416 11.77 -15.72 -11.91
C LEU A 416 11.08 -16.01 -10.59
N LEU A 417 11.71 -15.63 -9.48
CA LEU A 417 11.12 -15.72 -8.15
C LEU A 417 11.52 -14.50 -7.33
N LEU A 418 10.56 -13.77 -6.81
CA LEU A 418 10.82 -12.57 -6.03
C LEU A 418 10.81 -12.89 -4.53
N SER A 419 11.73 -12.30 -3.75
CA SER A 419 11.66 -12.32 -2.28
C SER A 419 10.36 -11.68 -1.79
N SER A 420 9.88 -12.06 -0.62
CA SER A 420 8.60 -11.56 -0.08
C SER A 420 8.59 -10.05 0.14
N ASP A 421 9.76 -9.46 0.43
CA ASP A 421 9.96 -8.02 0.57
C ASP A 421 10.19 -7.30 -0.77
N GLY A 422 10.30 -8.04 -1.89
CA GLY A 422 10.57 -7.48 -3.21
C GLY A 422 11.99 -6.95 -3.44
N SER A 423 12.90 -7.12 -2.49
CA SER A 423 14.27 -6.59 -2.58
C SER A 423 15.21 -7.41 -3.45
N THR A 424 14.88 -8.68 -3.69
CA THR A 424 15.74 -9.63 -4.41
C THR A 424 14.93 -10.43 -5.41
N LEU A 425 15.37 -10.44 -6.66
CA LEU A 425 14.83 -11.29 -7.72
C LEU A 425 15.78 -12.48 -7.95
N TYR A 426 15.32 -13.69 -7.68
CA TYR A 426 16.01 -14.92 -8.04
C TYR A 426 15.70 -15.26 -9.48
N ILE A 427 16.73 -15.62 -10.22
CA ILE A 427 16.70 -15.74 -11.67
C ILE A 427 17.31 -17.10 -12.05
N SER A 428 16.58 -17.89 -12.82
CA SER A 428 17.22 -19.03 -13.46
C SER A 428 17.86 -18.62 -14.79
N ASP A 429 19.17 -18.84 -14.94
CA ASP A 429 19.82 -18.87 -16.24
C ASP A 429 19.78 -20.32 -16.77
N GLN A 430 18.67 -20.66 -17.41
CA GLN A 430 18.42 -22.01 -17.91
C GLN A 430 19.44 -22.45 -18.99
N GLY A 431 20.08 -21.48 -19.64
CA GLY A 431 21.11 -21.75 -20.62
C GLY A 431 22.44 -22.21 -20.05
N THR A 432 22.68 -22.02 -18.76
CA THR A 432 23.90 -22.41 -18.04
C THR A 432 23.65 -23.44 -16.95
N GLY A 433 22.39 -23.59 -16.49
CA GLY A 433 22.06 -24.42 -15.33
C GLY A 433 22.46 -23.77 -14.02
N GLN A 434 22.21 -22.46 -13.89
CA GLN A 434 22.50 -21.68 -12.68
C GLN A 434 21.25 -20.99 -12.16
N ILE A 435 21.19 -20.81 -10.83
CA ILE A 435 20.28 -19.86 -10.18
C ILE A 435 21.11 -18.66 -9.73
N ARG A 436 20.67 -17.48 -10.11
CA ARG A 436 21.31 -16.22 -9.79
C ARG A 436 20.35 -15.31 -9.04
N GLU A 437 20.87 -14.39 -8.29
CA GLU A 437 20.08 -13.32 -7.69
C GLU A 437 20.39 -11.99 -8.36
N LEU A 438 19.39 -11.15 -8.50
CA LEU A 438 19.51 -9.74 -8.78
C LEU A 438 19.05 -8.99 -7.53
N TYR A 439 19.97 -8.35 -6.85
CA TYR A 439 19.61 -7.46 -5.75
C TYR A 439 19.00 -6.18 -6.34
N ILE A 440 17.70 -6.02 -6.19
CA ILE A 440 16.97 -4.85 -6.71
C ILE A 440 17.28 -3.61 -5.86
N GLY A 441 17.63 -3.81 -4.61
CA GLY A 441 17.69 -2.80 -3.58
C GLY A 441 16.41 -2.81 -2.75
N GLU A 442 16.33 -1.95 -1.75
CA GLU A 442 15.03 -1.74 -1.11
C GLU A 442 14.05 -1.36 -2.22
N PRO A 443 12.94 -2.07 -2.40
CA PRO A 443 11.88 -1.55 -3.22
C PRO A 443 11.59 -0.16 -2.65
N ASP A 444 11.42 0.83 -3.48
CA ASP A 444 10.70 2.04 -3.05
C ASP A 444 9.50 1.50 -2.27
N ALA A 445 9.44 1.83 -0.97
CA ALA A 445 8.48 1.21 -0.05
C ALA A 445 7.17 1.07 -0.80
N PRO A 446 6.51 -0.11 -0.84
CA PRO A 446 5.34 -0.24 -1.66
C PRO A 446 4.57 1.02 -1.40
N VAL A 447 4.25 1.77 -2.45
CA VAL A 447 3.19 2.74 -2.38
C VAL A 447 1.94 1.87 -2.29
N THR A 448 1.82 1.18 -1.16
CA THR A 448 0.51 0.81 -0.66
C THR A 448 -0.15 2.18 -0.56
N PRO A 449 -1.16 2.49 -1.36
CA PRO A 449 -1.85 3.75 -1.18
C PRO A 449 -2.12 3.80 0.31
N ALA A 450 -1.57 4.82 1.00
CA ALA A 450 -1.67 4.87 2.44
C ALA A 450 -3.12 4.59 2.76
N PRO A 451 -3.45 3.61 3.62
CA PRO A 451 -4.83 3.19 3.79
C PRO A 451 -5.65 4.45 4.02
N THR A 452 -6.75 4.55 3.32
CA THR A 452 -7.54 5.78 3.31
C THR A 452 -8.82 5.59 4.10
N VAL A 453 -9.24 6.65 4.76
CA VAL A 453 -10.57 6.75 5.35
C VAL A 453 -11.36 7.85 4.63
N ARG A 454 -12.51 7.48 4.06
CA ARG A 454 -13.46 8.44 3.49
C ARG A 454 -14.41 8.90 4.59
N ALA A 455 -14.10 10.05 5.17
CA ALA A 455 -14.87 10.66 6.23
C ALA A 455 -15.87 11.69 5.69
N ALA A 456 -17.04 11.77 6.29
CA ALA A 456 -18.03 12.80 5.94
C ALA A 456 -18.72 13.37 7.16
N THR A 457 -19.10 14.65 7.07
CA THR A 457 -20.06 15.28 7.98
C THR A 457 -21.30 15.71 7.18
N PHE A 458 -22.49 15.44 7.69
CA PHE A 458 -23.72 15.69 6.98
C PHE A 458 -24.87 16.09 7.94
N ASN A 459 -25.17 17.36 8.02
CA ASN A 459 -26.42 17.83 8.61
C ASN A 459 -27.57 17.43 7.67
N ILE A 460 -28.43 16.50 8.11
CA ILE A 460 -29.52 15.94 7.30
C ILE A 460 -30.85 16.68 7.46
N ARG A 461 -30.85 17.81 8.12
CA ARG A 461 -32.03 18.59 8.44
C ARG A 461 -33.08 17.79 9.19
N PHE A 462 -33.41 18.15 10.42
CA PHE A 462 -34.40 17.45 11.23
C PHE A 462 -35.82 17.51 10.60
N VAL A 463 -36.65 16.53 10.94
CA VAL A 463 -38.02 16.48 10.51
C VAL A 463 -38.84 17.56 11.25
N THR A 464 -39.59 18.35 10.50
CA THR A 464 -40.44 19.42 11.00
C THR A 464 -41.63 19.68 10.07
N ASP A 465 -42.78 20.03 10.64
CA ASP A 465 -43.99 20.37 9.88
C ASP A 465 -43.82 21.66 9.05
N LYS A 466 -42.79 22.45 9.31
CA LYS A 466 -42.45 23.63 8.52
C LYS A 466 -41.86 23.30 7.15
N ASP A 467 -41.29 22.13 7.00
CA ASP A 467 -40.72 21.65 5.75
C ASP A 467 -41.81 20.91 4.94
N THR A 468 -42.35 21.58 3.94
CA THR A 468 -43.46 21.08 3.11
C THR A 468 -42.99 20.61 1.75
N ALA A 469 -43.86 19.81 1.08
CA ALA A 469 -43.61 19.28 -0.27
C ALA A 469 -42.24 18.60 -0.41
N GLU A 470 -41.42 19.05 -1.35
CA GLU A 470 -40.08 18.48 -1.67
C GLU A 470 -39.09 18.59 -0.52
N ARG A 471 -39.27 19.52 0.41
CA ARG A 471 -38.39 19.71 1.58
C ARG A 471 -38.73 18.79 2.74
N SER A 472 -39.91 18.17 2.71
CA SER A 472 -40.32 17.25 3.77
C SER A 472 -39.36 16.06 3.86
N TRP A 473 -39.16 15.52 5.08
CA TRP A 473 -38.35 14.32 5.25
C TRP A 473 -38.81 13.16 4.38
N ALA A 474 -40.10 12.97 4.26
CA ALA A 474 -40.68 11.90 3.43
C ALA A 474 -40.24 11.99 1.95
N SER A 475 -40.11 13.19 1.42
CA SER A 475 -39.68 13.43 0.04
C SER A 475 -38.17 13.28 -0.16
N ARG A 476 -37.34 13.73 0.78
CA ARG A 476 -35.87 13.79 0.62
C ARG A 476 -35.11 12.59 1.20
N ARG A 477 -35.71 11.76 2.06
CA ARG A 477 -35.05 10.65 2.76
C ARG A 477 -34.39 9.63 1.83
N THR A 478 -35.01 9.33 0.66
CA THR A 478 -34.43 8.45 -0.35
C THR A 478 -33.19 9.04 -0.98
N GLY A 479 -33.19 10.36 -1.21
CA GLY A 479 -32.03 11.11 -1.70
C GLY A 479 -30.87 11.11 -0.70
N VAL A 480 -31.12 11.25 0.60
CA VAL A 480 -30.11 11.14 1.65
C VAL A 480 -29.45 9.77 1.63
N VAL A 481 -30.25 8.68 1.56
CA VAL A 481 -29.73 7.31 1.51
C VAL A 481 -28.94 7.07 0.22
N GLN A 482 -29.44 7.54 -0.93
CA GLN A 482 -28.78 7.34 -2.21
C GLN A 482 -27.45 8.08 -2.25
N LEU A 483 -27.37 9.32 -1.77
CA LEU A 483 -26.14 10.08 -1.67
C LEU A 483 -25.07 9.32 -0.84
N ILE A 484 -25.45 8.78 0.33
CA ILE A 484 -24.52 8.01 1.17
C ILE A 484 -24.00 6.76 0.42
N LYS A 485 -24.86 6.09 -0.35
CA LYS A 485 -24.47 4.92 -1.17
C LYS A 485 -23.54 5.32 -2.33
N ASP A 486 -23.87 6.37 -3.06
CA ASP A 486 -23.12 6.81 -4.23
C ASP A 486 -21.70 7.26 -3.86
N TYR A 487 -21.56 8.00 -2.76
CA TYR A 487 -20.28 8.46 -2.26
C TYR A 487 -19.59 7.45 -1.34
N SER A 488 -20.31 6.43 -0.88
CA SER A 488 -19.75 5.30 -0.14
C SER A 488 -18.87 5.73 1.05
N PHE A 489 -19.39 6.61 1.91
CA PHE A 489 -18.66 7.09 3.08
C PHE A 489 -18.19 5.92 3.95
N ASP A 490 -16.97 5.98 4.45
CA ASP A 490 -16.46 4.96 5.38
C ASP A 490 -16.92 5.24 6.80
N VAL A 491 -16.89 6.51 7.19
CA VAL A 491 -17.41 7.02 8.47
C VAL A 491 -18.13 8.35 8.22
N VAL A 492 -19.29 8.53 8.85
CA VAL A 492 -20.08 9.75 8.69
C VAL A 492 -20.70 10.21 10.02
N GLY A 493 -20.56 11.49 10.28
CA GLY A 493 -21.25 12.19 11.36
C GLY A 493 -22.52 12.89 10.85
N PHE A 494 -23.67 12.54 11.44
CA PHE A 494 -24.95 13.16 11.11
C PHE A 494 -25.32 14.19 12.18
N GLN A 495 -25.77 15.37 11.77
CA GLN A 495 -26.39 16.36 12.63
C GLN A 495 -27.89 16.45 12.28
N GLU A 496 -28.66 16.95 13.23
CA GLU A 496 -30.13 17.08 13.14
C GLU A 496 -30.90 15.76 12.96
N SER A 497 -30.27 14.63 13.18
CA SER A 497 -30.85 13.29 12.96
C SER A 497 -31.83 12.90 14.08
N ARG A 498 -33.14 13.07 13.85
CA ARG A 498 -34.18 12.66 14.79
C ARG A 498 -34.34 11.14 14.83
N PRO A 499 -34.93 10.55 15.89
CA PRO A 499 -35.08 9.09 16.03
C PRO A 499 -35.69 8.40 14.83
N GLU A 500 -36.77 8.93 14.25
CA GLU A 500 -37.41 8.40 13.05
C GLU A 500 -36.52 8.46 11.80
N GLN A 501 -35.67 9.47 11.69
CA GLN A 501 -34.70 9.61 10.60
C GLN A 501 -33.59 8.56 10.76
N ARG A 502 -33.05 8.39 11.97
CA ARG A 502 -32.04 7.34 12.29
C ARG A 502 -32.60 5.94 12.04
N THR A 503 -33.85 5.68 12.41
CA THR A 503 -34.52 4.40 12.11
C THR A 503 -34.56 4.13 10.61
N TYR A 504 -34.98 5.12 9.82
CA TYR A 504 -35.02 4.98 8.36
C TYR A 504 -33.64 4.77 7.75
N LEU A 505 -32.60 5.50 8.23
CA LEU A 505 -31.24 5.31 7.75
C LEU A 505 -30.73 3.89 8.05
N LYS A 506 -30.93 3.37 9.27
CA LYS A 506 -30.52 2.00 9.64
C LYS A 506 -31.17 0.93 8.78
N GLU A 507 -32.48 1.07 8.51
CA GLU A 507 -33.21 0.13 7.66
C GLU A 507 -32.71 0.10 6.21
N ASN A 508 -32.22 1.24 5.69
CA ASN A 508 -31.83 1.40 4.29
C ASN A 508 -30.32 1.39 4.04
N LEU A 509 -29.49 1.35 5.12
CA LEU A 509 -28.03 1.30 5.09
C LEU A 509 -27.52 0.12 5.96
N PRO A 510 -27.87 -1.13 5.65
CA PRO A 510 -27.53 -2.29 6.49
C PRO A 510 -26.02 -2.59 6.57
N ALA A 511 -25.22 -2.03 5.68
CA ALA A 511 -23.75 -2.12 5.70
C ALA A 511 -23.08 -1.23 6.75
N TYR A 512 -23.89 -0.39 7.45
CA TYR A 512 -23.36 0.56 8.43
C TYR A 512 -23.77 0.17 9.85
N THR A 513 -22.82 0.28 10.78
CA THR A 513 -23.07 0.30 12.22
C THR A 513 -23.37 1.73 12.64
N PHE A 514 -24.46 1.93 13.41
CA PHE A 514 -24.87 3.24 13.91
C PHE A 514 -24.62 3.34 15.42
N TYR A 515 -24.04 4.44 15.84
CA TYR A 515 -23.93 4.81 17.25
C TYR A 515 -24.87 5.98 17.56
N GLU A 516 -25.92 5.69 18.30
CA GLU A 516 -26.94 6.64 18.73
C GLU A 516 -26.75 7.01 20.20
N THR A 517 -27.02 8.24 20.53
CA THR A 517 -27.08 8.76 21.90
C THR A 517 -28.49 9.33 22.17
N PRO A 518 -28.88 9.61 23.44
CA PRO A 518 -30.13 10.27 23.73
C PRO A 518 -30.30 11.62 23.05
N GLU A 519 -29.19 12.31 22.81
CA GLU A 519 -29.11 13.58 22.10
C GLU A 519 -28.70 13.36 20.64
N GLU A 520 -28.83 14.37 19.80
CA GLU A 520 -28.11 14.44 18.52
C GLU A 520 -26.69 14.99 18.76
N PRO A 521 -25.66 14.67 17.97
CA PRO A 521 -25.62 14.02 16.67
C PRO A 521 -25.62 12.49 16.71
N CYS A 522 -25.45 11.85 15.54
CA CYS A 522 -25.36 10.41 15.36
C CYS A 522 -24.13 10.05 14.50
N LEU A 523 -23.43 8.98 14.83
CA LEU A 523 -22.31 8.46 14.06
C LEU A 523 -22.69 7.17 13.33
N ALA A 524 -22.13 6.96 12.13
CA ALA A 524 -22.20 5.68 11.45
C ALA A 524 -20.89 5.37 10.71
N TRP A 525 -20.55 4.07 10.62
CA TRP A 525 -19.35 3.58 9.89
C TRP A 525 -19.63 2.24 9.23
N LYS A 526 -18.86 1.92 8.19
CA LYS A 526 -18.94 0.62 7.51
C LYS A 526 -18.55 -0.52 8.44
N THR A 527 -19.46 -1.46 8.65
CA THR A 527 -19.29 -2.57 9.58
C THR A 527 -18.22 -3.57 9.14
N ASP A 528 -18.12 -3.81 7.84
CA ASP A 528 -17.17 -4.74 7.23
C ASP A 528 -15.75 -4.19 7.18
N LYS A 529 -15.58 -2.87 7.10
CA LYS A 529 -14.28 -2.21 7.02
C LYS A 529 -13.63 -1.98 8.38
N TYR A 530 -14.43 -1.69 9.42
CA TYR A 530 -13.90 -1.26 10.71
C TYR A 530 -14.29 -2.17 11.89
N VAL A 531 -13.40 -2.21 12.88
CA VAL A 531 -13.66 -2.73 14.22
C VAL A 531 -13.86 -1.54 15.16
N GLU A 532 -14.97 -1.50 15.89
CA GLU A 532 -15.17 -0.57 17.00
C GLU A 532 -14.28 -0.99 18.17
N LEU A 533 -13.39 -0.12 18.60
CA LEU A 533 -12.54 -0.35 19.77
C LEU A 533 -13.11 0.32 21.02
N ASP A 534 -13.65 1.52 20.88
CA ASP A 534 -14.26 2.29 21.96
C ASP A 534 -15.16 3.38 21.40
N LYS A 535 -16.11 3.87 22.19
CA LYS A 535 -17.01 4.99 21.82
C LYS A 535 -17.57 5.68 23.05
N GLY A 536 -17.97 6.91 22.89
CA GLY A 536 -18.59 7.67 23.95
C GLY A 536 -19.10 9.04 23.48
N TYR A 537 -19.57 9.81 24.42
CA TYR A 537 -19.95 11.20 24.20
C TYR A 537 -19.78 12.00 25.49
N PHE A 538 -19.71 13.30 25.33
CA PHE A 538 -19.72 14.23 26.46
C PHE A 538 -20.56 15.45 26.11
N TYR A 539 -21.15 16.05 27.15
CA TYR A 539 -21.96 17.25 26.98
C TYR A 539 -21.07 18.48 26.77
N LEU A 540 -21.46 19.35 25.86
CA LEU A 540 -20.81 20.65 25.66
C LEU A 540 -21.29 21.62 26.73
N SER A 541 -20.71 21.50 27.90
CA SER A 541 -21.15 22.17 29.12
C SER A 541 -20.05 22.24 30.17
N ALA A 542 -20.23 23.03 31.21
CA ALA A 542 -19.33 23.11 32.36
C ALA A 542 -19.22 21.77 33.13
N THR A 543 -20.15 20.84 32.96
CA THR A 543 -20.17 19.51 33.56
C THR A 543 -20.31 18.43 32.47
N PRO A 544 -19.25 18.20 31.69
CA PRO A 544 -19.35 17.39 30.45
C PRO A 544 -19.75 15.95 30.67
N ASP A 545 -19.52 15.39 31.85
CA ASP A 545 -19.80 13.98 32.16
C ASP A 545 -21.19 13.76 32.80
N THR A 546 -21.94 14.84 33.05
CA THR A 546 -23.27 14.75 33.65
C THR A 546 -24.26 15.66 32.94
N PRO A 547 -25.46 15.17 32.55
CA PRO A 547 -26.47 16.00 31.94
C PRO A 547 -27.09 16.94 32.98
N SER A 548 -26.60 18.14 33.10
CA SER A 548 -27.18 19.19 33.94
C SER A 548 -27.73 20.32 33.08
N SER A 549 -28.86 20.89 33.48
CA SER A 549 -29.49 22.04 32.84
C SER A 549 -30.03 22.97 33.91
N PRO A 550 -29.94 24.32 33.77
CA PRO A 550 -29.10 25.05 32.83
C PRO A 550 -27.64 25.11 33.35
N TYR A 551 -26.68 25.14 32.45
CA TYR A 551 -25.27 25.28 32.80
C TYR A 551 -24.93 26.72 33.14
N PRO A 552 -24.40 27.04 34.31
CA PRO A 552 -23.96 28.43 34.62
C PRO A 552 -22.88 28.86 33.61
N GLY A 553 -23.17 29.90 32.84
CA GLY A 553 -22.27 30.43 31.79
C GLY A 553 -22.37 29.76 30.42
N TRP A 554 -23.19 28.72 30.26
CA TRP A 554 -23.47 28.07 28.98
C TRP A 554 -24.97 28.11 28.73
N ILE A 555 -25.43 29.04 27.89
CA ILE A 555 -26.84 29.22 27.61
C ILE A 555 -27.22 28.43 26.39
N SER A 556 -28.17 27.49 26.54
CA SER A 556 -28.79 26.82 25.42
C SER A 556 -30.05 27.54 24.98
N THR A 557 -30.26 27.63 23.66
CA THR A 557 -31.46 28.21 23.07
C THR A 557 -32.74 27.45 23.39
N ASP A 558 -32.62 26.21 23.77
CA ASP A 558 -33.70 25.31 24.16
C ASP A 558 -33.32 24.58 25.46
N PRO A 559 -34.00 24.83 26.59
CA PRO A 559 -33.70 24.14 27.84
C PRO A 559 -33.81 22.61 27.79
N GLY A 560 -34.50 22.07 26.78
CA GLY A 560 -34.62 20.64 26.52
C GLY A 560 -33.54 20.11 25.59
N ARG A 561 -32.74 20.95 24.92
CA ARG A 561 -31.77 20.56 23.91
C ARG A 561 -30.36 20.63 24.49
N LYS A 562 -29.70 19.50 24.54
CA LYS A 562 -28.32 19.42 25.02
C LYS A 562 -27.38 19.17 23.86
N ARG A 563 -26.36 20.02 23.72
CA ARG A 563 -25.32 19.82 22.73
C ARG A 563 -24.29 18.85 23.27
N ILE A 564 -23.83 17.92 22.42
CA ILE A 564 -22.81 16.93 22.75
C ILE A 564 -21.74 16.87 21.68
N CYS A 565 -20.56 16.37 22.06
CA CYS A 565 -19.61 15.81 21.12
C CYS A 565 -19.60 14.30 21.29
N GLN A 566 -19.91 13.57 20.23
CA GLN A 566 -19.92 12.12 20.16
C GLN A 566 -18.62 11.66 19.52
N TRP A 567 -18.05 10.54 19.95
CA TRP A 567 -16.82 10.01 19.40
C TRP A 567 -16.83 8.50 19.29
N VAL A 568 -16.04 7.99 18.34
CA VAL A 568 -15.75 6.55 18.18
C VAL A 568 -14.27 6.37 17.88
N LYS A 569 -13.66 5.33 18.46
CA LYS A 569 -12.34 4.81 18.13
C LYS A 569 -12.49 3.59 17.26
N LEU A 570 -11.97 3.62 16.05
CA LEU A 570 -12.08 2.57 15.04
C LEU A 570 -10.69 2.02 14.70
N GLU A 571 -10.65 0.74 14.30
CA GLU A 571 -9.49 0.10 13.67
C GLU A 571 -9.88 -0.41 12.29
N ASP A 572 -9.13 -0.03 11.27
CA ASP A 572 -9.29 -0.56 9.92
C ASP A 572 -8.85 -2.02 9.87
N ARG A 573 -9.76 -2.93 9.48
CA ARG A 573 -9.54 -4.39 9.50
C ARG A 573 -8.40 -4.85 8.60
N ALA A 574 -8.17 -4.15 7.50
CA ALA A 574 -7.17 -4.55 6.51
C ALA A 574 -5.76 -4.07 6.88
N SER A 575 -5.65 -2.87 7.42
CA SER A 575 -4.36 -2.24 7.70
C SER A 575 -3.96 -2.23 9.18
N GLY A 576 -4.93 -2.41 10.10
CA GLY A 576 -4.72 -2.29 11.55
C GLY A 576 -4.55 -0.84 12.03
N TYR A 577 -4.69 0.16 11.17
CA TYR A 577 -4.63 1.57 11.56
C TYR A 577 -5.80 1.94 12.45
N LYS A 578 -5.50 2.69 13.52
CA LYS A 578 -6.48 3.14 14.51
C LYS A 578 -6.69 4.64 14.38
N PHE A 579 -7.93 5.06 14.50
CA PHE A 579 -8.26 6.48 14.46
C PHE A 579 -9.51 6.79 15.28
N PHE A 580 -9.64 8.08 15.62
CA PHE A 580 -10.85 8.63 16.24
C PHE A 580 -11.66 9.42 15.20
N TYR A 581 -12.97 9.31 15.28
CA TYR A 581 -13.87 10.26 14.64
C TYR A 581 -14.75 10.91 15.71
N LEU A 582 -14.66 12.24 15.80
CA LEU A 582 -15.47 13.07 16.67
C LEU A 582 -16.55 13.77 15.84
N ASN A 583 -17.78 13.79 16.32
CA ASN A 583 -18.92 14.42 15.65
C ASN A 583 -19.66 15.36 16.60
N THR A 584 -19.90 16.57 16.16
CA THR A 584 -20.56 17.59 16.98
C THR A 584 -21.54 18.44 16.18
N HIS A 585 -22.40 19.17 16.91
CA HIS A 585 -23.28 20.19 16.38
C HIS A 585 -23.30 21.34 17.38
N LEU A 586 -22.61 22.44 17.05
CA LEU A 586 -22.47 23.59 17.96
C LEU A 586 -23.73 24.44 18.03
N GLU A 587 -23.74 25.40 18.94
CA GLU A 587 -24.91 26.29 19.20
C GLU A 587 -25.19 27.22 18.03
N VAL A 588 -26.46 27.42 17.75
CA VAL A 588 -26.96 28.26 16.65
C VAL A 588 -27.74 29.43 17.15
N THR A 589 -27.64 30.59 16.48
CA THR A 589 -28.60 31.68 16.62
C THR A 589 -29.60 31.68 15.48
N SER A 590 -30.86 31.71 15.78
CA SER A 590 -31.93 31.86 14.80
C SER A 590 -33.03 32.82 15.31
N SER A 591 -33.82 33.33 14.40
CA SER A 591 -35.01 34.13 14.79
C SER A 591 -35.94 33.27 15.66
N GLY A 592 -36.10 33.62 16.93
CA GLY A 592 -36.86 32.84 17.91
C GLY A 592 -36.04 32.13 18.98
N THR A 593 -34.71 32.23 18.95
CA THR A 593 -33.85 31.77 20.05
C THR A 593 -33.79 32.84 21.15
N SER A 594 -33.55 32.39 22.39
CA SER A 594 -33.52 33.29 23.58
C SER A 594 -32.12 33.84 23.86
N ILE A 595 -31.10 33.47 23.06
CA ILE A 595 -29.73 33.96 23.23
C ILE A 595 -29.33 34.94 22.12
N SER A 596 -28.46 35.89 22.47
CA SER A 596 -27.84 36.80 21.51
C SER A 596 -26.77 36.12 20.69
N GLU A 597 -26.35 36.70 19.57
CA GLU A 597 -25.22 36.22 18.78
C GLU A 597 -23.92 36.21 19.58
N GLU A 598 -23.68 37.24 20.41
CA GLU A 598 -22.49 37.33 21.28
C GLU A 598 -22.42 36.17 22.28
N GLU A 599 -23.58 35.83 22.89
CA GLU A 599 -23.67 34.66 23.77
C GLU A 599 -23.41 33.33 23.02
N ALA A 600 -23.97 33.18 21.81
CA ALA A 600 -23.75 31.99 20.99
C ALA A 600 -22.28 31.85 20.56
N VAL A 601 -21.63 32.94 20.16
CA VAL A 601 -20.18 32.98 19.87
C VAL A 601 -19.36 32.49 21.07
N THR A 602 -19.74 32.99 22.27
CA THR A 602 -19.10 32.61 23.54
C THR A 602 -19.27 31.11 23.80
N VAL A 603 -20.49 30.58 23.65
CA VAL A 603 -20.81 29.15 23.86
C VAL A 603 -20.07 28.28 22.86
N ARG A 604 -20.00 28.69 21.58
CA ARG A 604 -19.25 27.97 20.55
C ARG A 604 -17.75 27.91 20.87
N SER A 605 -17.18 29.01 21.36
CA SER A 605 -15.75 29.06 21.75
C SER A 605 -15.45 28.14 22.93
N LEU A 606 -16.29 28.21 24.00
CA LEU A 606 -16.15 27.28 25.15
C LEU A 606 -16.34 25.80 24.74
N SER A 607 -17.25 25.52 23.82
CA SER A 607 -17.45 24.18 23.27
C SER A 607 -16.23 23.70 22.51
N ALA A 608 -15.62 24.55 21.70
CA ALA A 608 -14.41 24.25 20.93
C ALA A 608 -13.22 23.97 21.86
N GLU A 609 -13.03 24.80 22.90
CA GLU A 609 -12.01 24.56 23.94
C GLU A 609 -12.18 23.19 24.60
N LEU A 610 -13.41 22.89 25.05
CA LEU A 610 -13.70 21.60 25.66
C LEU A 610 -13.46 20.43 24.74
N ILE A 611 -13.87 20.52 23.47
CA ILE A 611 -13.64 19.47 22.46
C ILE A 611 -12.14 19.22 22.27
N CYS A 612 -11.34 20.29 22.12
CA CYS A 612 -9.88 20.15 21.99
C CYS A 612 -9.24 19.46 23.20
N ASN A 613 -9.57 19.91 24.42
CA ASN A 613 -9.06 19.34 25.66
C ASN A 613 -9.47 17.87 25.85
N ARG A 614 -10.72 17.53 25.51
CA ARG A 614 -11.20 16.14 25.56
C ARG A 614 -10.59 15.27 24.48
N ALA A 615 -10.37 15.77 23.27
CA ALA A 615 -9.71 15.05 22.21
C ALA A 615 -8.29 14.64 22.60
N GLU A 616 -7.52 15.53 23.24
CA GLU A 616 -6.19 15.22 23.78
C GLU A 616 -6.27 14.15 24.86
N THR A 617 -7.21 14.27 25.81
CA THR A 617 -7.38 13.29 26.91
C THR A 617 -7.84 11.93 26.41
N LEU A 618 -8.69 11.86 25.39
CA LEU A 618 -9.20 10.62 24.81
C LEU A 618 -8.16 9.90 23.97
N ASN A 619 -7.15 10.60 23.46
CA ASN A 619 -6.17 10.10 22.52
C ASN A 619 -4.71 10.22 23.03
N PRO A 620 -4.38 9.65 24.20
CA PRO A 620 -3.03 9.74 24.76
C PRO A 620 -1.99 9.02 23.90
N GLU A 621 -2.41 8.06 23.07
CA GLU A 621 -1.54 7.35 22.14
C GLU A 621 -1.29 8.11 20.83
N SER A 622 -1.87 9.28 20.66
CA SER A 622 -1.72 10.15 19.48
C SER A 622 -2.11 9.49 18.16
N TYR A 623 -3.15 8.64 18.17
CA TYR A 623 -3.70 8.09 16.94
C TYR A 623 -4.26 9.19 16.03
N ALA A 624 -4.43 8.86 14.76
CA ALA A 624 -5.14 9.69 13.80
C ALA A 624 -6.51 10.11 14.35
N LEU A 625 -6.89 11.39 14.16
CA LEU A 625 -8.13 11.93 14.67
C LEU A 625 -8.78 12.83 13.63
N ILE A 626 -10.07 12.65 13.43
CA ILE A 626 -10.94 13.47 12.59
C ILE A 626 -12.00 14.09 13.48
N LEU A 627 -12.21 15.40 13.37
CA LEU A 627 -13.31 16.12 13.99
C LEU A 627 -14.23 16.66 12.89
N GLY A 628 -15.47 16.20 12.85
CA GLY A 628 -16.50 16.67 11.93
C GLY A 628 -17.70 17.27 12.64
N GLY A 629 -18.43 18.11 11.94
CA GLY A 629 -19.69 18.65 12.46
C GLY A 629 -20.17 19.90 11.79
N ASP A 630 -21.40 20.25 12.12
CA ASP A 630 -21.98 21.58 11.89
C ASP A 630 -21.56 22.50 13.04
N MET A 631 -20.64 23.41 12.75
CA MET A 631 -20.09 24.33 13.75
C MET A 631 -20.92 25.60 13.93
N ASN A 632 -21.95 25.82 13.09
CA ASN A 632 -22.81 27.00 13.09
C ASN A 632 -22.03 28.31 13.15
N SER A 633 -20.84 28.35 12.59
CA SER A 633 -19.91 29.49 12.71
C SER A 633 -19.01 29.63 11.49
N ALA A 634 -18.60 30.88 11.24
CA ALA A 634 -17.61 31.18 10.21
C ALA A 634 -16.19 30.95 10.75
N THR A 635 -15.25 30.66 9.85
CA THR A 635 -13.84 30.37 10.17
C THR A 635 -13.09 31.51 10.87
N THR A 636 -13.69 32.69 11.00
CA THR A 636 -13.14 33.87 11.66
C THR A 636 -13.54 33.98 13.12
N GLU A 637 -14.46 33.15 13.60
CA GLU A 637 -14.86 33.13 15.01
C GLU A 637 -13.84 32.47 15.92
N GLY A 638 -13.84 32.81 17.20
CA GLY A 638 -12.91 32.32 18.22
C GLY A 638 -12.88 30.79 18.36
N ALA A 639 -14.03 30.12 18.16
CA ALA A 639 -14.09 28.65 18.14
C ALA A 639 -13.08 28.04 17.15
N HIS A 640 -12.93 28.69 15.97
CA HIS A 640 -11.99 28.23 14.94
C HIS A 640 -10.59 28.81 15.13
N THR A 641 -10.47 30.12 15.37
CA THR A 641 -9.17 30.83 15.38
C THR A 641 -8.35 30.52 16.62
N ASP A 642 -9.01 30.37 17.76
CA ASP A 642 -8.34 30.22 19.04
C ASP A 642 -8.19 28.75 19.48
N TYR A 643 -9.06 27.85 18.97
CA TYR A 643 -9.09 26.45 19.40
C TYR A 643 -8.93 25.47 18.26
N PHE A 644 -9.90 25.30 17.35
CA PHE A 644 -9.83 24.22 16.35
C PHE A 644 -8.60 24.29 15.46
N LYS A 645 -8.24 25.47 14.94
CA LYS A 645 -7.06 25.63 14.06
C LYS A 645 -5.72 25.58 14.81
N THR A 646 -5.73 25.69 16.12
CA THR A 646 -4.51 25.50 16.94
C THR A 646 -4.28 24.04 17.28
N ALA A 647 -5.35 23.26 17.42
CA ALA A 647 -5.29 21.83 17.76
C ALA A 647 -5.31 20.93 16.53
N PHE A 648 -5.90 21.36 15.41
CA PHE A 648 -6.16 20.57 14.22
C PHE A 648 -5.88 21.36 12.93
N THR A 649 -5.73 20.63 11.84
CA THR A 649 -5.67 21.19 10.48
C THR A 649 -7.07 21.20 9.86
N ASP A 650 -7.47 22.32 9.27
CA ASP A 650 -8.73 22.44 8.50
C ASP A 650 -8.54 21.79 7.12
N ALA A 651 -9.28 20.72 6.85
CA ALA A 651 -9.19 19.96 5.61
C ALA A 651 -9.48 20.80 4.35
N TYR A 652 -10.32 21.84 4.46
CA TYR A 652 -10.60 22.76 3.36
C TYR A 652 -9.34 23.52 2.89
N TYR A 653 -8.60 24.11 3.82
CA TYR A 653 -7.39 24.86 3.47
C TYR A 653 -6.27 23.91 3.03
N ARG A 654 -6.08 22.79 3.74
CA ARG A 654 -5.08 21.81 3.33
C ARG A 654 -5.34 21.27 1.92
N SER A 655 -6.60 21.00 1.57
CA SER A 655 -6.95 20.53 0.22
C SER A 655 -6.77 21.60 -0.86
N ALA A 656 -6.93 22.87 -0.51
CA ALA A 656 -6.66 23.99 -1.41
C ALA A 656 -5.16 24.10 -1.71
N ASP A 657 -4.31 23.96 -0.69
CA ASP A 657 -2.84 23.98 -0.83
C ASP A 657 -2.35 22.83 -1.71
N LEU A 658 -2.99 21.66 -1.60
CA LEU A 658 -2.67 20.47 -2.40
C LEU A 658 -3.33 20.45 -3.79
N GLY A 659 -4.26 21.36 -4.09
CA GLY A 659 -4.98 21.38 -5.36
C GLY A 659 -6.00 20.24 -5.53
N VAL A 660 -6.46 19.62 -4.43
CA VAL A 660 -7.35 18.44 -4.45
C VAL A 660 -8.77 18.74 -3.95
N LYS A 661 -9.16 20.01 -3.98
CA LYS A 661 -10.46 20.50 -3.53
C LYS A 661 -11.47 20.60 -4.67
N SER A 662 -12.74 20.22 -4.41
CA SER A 662 -13.85 20.33 -5.36
C SER A 662 -15.18 20.69 -4.68
N GLY A 663 -16.16 21.07 -5.48
CA GLY A 663 -17.47 21.48 -5.01
C GLY A 663 -17.56 22.97 -4.57
N PRO A 664 -18.73 23.42 -4.13
CA PRO A 664 -18.95 24.80 -3.67
C PRO A 664 -18.14 25.16 -2.43
N VAL A 665 -17.98 26.44 -2.17
CA VAL A 665 -17.32 26.94 -0.94
C VAL A 665 -18.27 26.84 0.26
N ALA A 666 -19.54 27.19 0.05
CA ALA A 666 -20.58 27.10 1.08
C ALA A 666 -20.94 25.64 1.36
N THR A 667 -21.38 25.36 2.59
CA THR A 667 -21.96 24.06 2.98
C THR A 667 -23.43 24.18 3.35
N TYR A 668 -23.91 25.35 3.76
CA TYR A 668 -25.32 25.64 3.98
C TYR A 668 -25.94 26.25 2.72
N ASN A 669 -26.95 25.58 2.14
CA ASN A 669 -27.61 25.97 0.89
C ASN A 669 -29.04 26.52 1.10
N ALA A 670 -29.64 26.33 2.25
CA ALA A 670 -31.02 26.77 2.58
C ALA A 670 -32.05 26.29 1.54
N TYR A 671 -31.82 25.19 0.87
CA TYR A 671 -32.56 24.68 -0.30
C TYR A 671 -32.58 25.68 -1.49
N SER A 672 -31.59 26.56 -1.58
CA SER A 672 -31.45 27.48 -2.72
C SER A 672 -30.65 26.87 -3.84
N TYR A 673 -31.10 27.06 -5.08
CA TYR A 673 -30.41 26.62 -6.31
C TYR A 673 -29.65 27.82 -6.96
N GLU A 674 -29.61 28.97 -6.31
CA GLU A 674 -28.93 30.16 -6.83
C GLU A 674 -27.42 30.02 -6.74
N GLU A 675 -26.72 30.32 -7.83
CA GLU A 675 -25.26 30.20 -7.95
C GLU A 675 -24.51 31.07 -6.93
N ASP A 676 -25.06 32.23 -6.56
CA ASP A 676 -24.43 33.12 -5.59
C ASP A 676 -24.34 32.52 -4.18
N GLN A 677 -25.26 31.63 -3.79
CA GLN A 677 -25.19 30.88 -2.53
C GLN A 677 -24.03 29.91 -2.50
N ARG A 678 -23.71 29.32 -3.64
CA ARG A 678 -22.61 28.34 -3.77
C ARG A 678 -21.23 29.01 -3.62
N SER A 679 -21.09 30.28 -3.88
CA SER A 679 -19.86 31.06 -3.79
C SER A 679 -19.64 31.78 -2.47
N LYS A 680 -20.66 31.88 -1.62
CA LYS A 680 -20.60 32.61 -0.34
C LYS A 680 -19.89 31.76 0.73
N TRP A 681 -18.63 32.03 0.94
CA TRP A 681 -17.79 31.28 1.88
C TRP A 681 -18.24 31.41 3.36
N TYR A 682 -18.94 32.47 3.75
CA TYR A 682 -19.48 32.65 5.11
C TYR A 682 -20.63 31.67 5.40
N HIS A 683 -21.17 30.99 4.40
CA HIS A 683 -22.10 29.89 4.55
C HIS A 683 -21.39 28.52 4.71
N ARG A 684 -20.06 28.49 4.82
CA ARG A 684 -19.33 27.27 5.20
C ARG A 684 -19.40 27.15 6.72
N ILE A 685 -20.26 26.30 7.20
CA ILE A 685 -20.52 26.04 8.63
C ILE A 685 -20.32 24.57 9.00
N ASP A 686 -20.21 23.68 8.03
CA ASP A 686 -19.85 22.29 8.21
C ASP A 686 -18.35 22.09 7.92
N TYR A 687 -17.65 21.39 8.80
CA TYR A 687 -16.20 21.28 8.76
C TYR A 687 -15.74 19.84 9.00
N LEU A 688 -14.57 19.51 8.42
CA LEU A 688 -13.73 18.38 8.80
C LEU A 688 -12.35 18.92 9.15
N TYR A 689 -11.94 18.68 10.38
CA TYR A 689 -10.61 18.93 10.91
C TYR A 689 -9.88 17.61 11.16
N PHE A 690 -8.56 17.63 11.14
CA PHE A 690 -7.76 16.41 11.38
C PHE A 690 -6.44 16.75 12.07
N ASN A 691 -5.83 15.75 12.72
CA ASN A 691 -4.50 15.85 13.33
C ASN A 691 -3.39 15.33 12.40
N THR A 692 -2.14 15.42 12.86
CA THR A 692 -0.92 15.02 12.12
C THR A 692 -0.84 13.54 11.71
N GLY A 693 -1.70 12.65 12.21
CA GLY A 693 -1.77 11.25 11.78
C GLY A 693 -2.45 11.02 10.44
N LEU A 694 -2.87 12.11 9.76
CA LEU A 694 -3.62 12.06 8.50
C LEU A 694 -3.12 13.16 7.55
N ASP A 695 -3.32 12.97 6.24
CA ASP A 695 -3.27 14.05 5.25
C ASP A 695 -4.41 13.91 4.23
N VAL A 696 -4.75 15.02 3.56
CA VAL A 696 -5.89 15.09 2.65
C VAL A 696 -5.50 14.57 1.26
N VAL A 697 -6.24 13.59 0.76
CA VAL A 697 -6.12 13.08 -0.62
C VAL A 697 -7.16 13.74 -1.53
N LYS A 698 -8.37 13.95 -1.01
CA LYS A 698 -9.48 14.59 -1.73
C LYS A 698 -10.38 15.31 -0.74
N TYR A 699 -10.85 16.48 -1.11
CA TYR A 699 -11.89 17.22 -0.41
C TYR A 699 -13.03 17.55 -1.37
N GLN A 700 -14.27 17.34 -0.94
CA GLN A 700 -15.43 17.66 -1.75
C GLN A 700 -16.59 18.13 -0.88
N VAL A 701 -17.19 19.27 -1.25
CA VAL A 701 -18.55 19.63 -0.84
C VAL A 701 -19.47 19.07 -1.91
N ILE A 702 -20.40 18.21 -1.50
CA ILE A 702 -21.28 17.44 -2.42
C ILE A 702 -22.57 18.21 -2.62
N ASP A 703 -22.75 18.79 -3.79
CA ASP A 703 -23.89 19.61 -4.18
C ASP A 703 -24.85 18.91 -5.17
N ASP A 704 -24.84 17.59 -5.15
CA ASP A 704 -25.71 16.77 -6.01
C ASP A 704 -27.17 16.87 -5.58
N THR A 705 -28.05 16.80 -6.57
CA THR A 705 -29.50 16.72 -6.39
C THR A 705 -30.02 15.31 -6.64
N TYR A 706 -31.03 14.93 -5.88
CA TYR A 706 -31.72 13.66 -6.03
C TYR A 706 -33.22 13.91 -6.25
N ASN A 707 -33.78 13.34 -7.30
CA ASN A 707 -35.15 13.64 -7.76
C ASN A 707 -35.39 15.15 -7.99
N ALA A 708 -34.35 15.84 -8.54
CA ALA A 708 -34.33 17.29 -8.79
C ALA A 708 -34.28 18.19 -7.52
N TYR A 709 -34.03 17.62 -6.32
CA TYR A 709 -33.97 18.36 -5.07
C TYR A 709 -32.71 18.05 -4.28
N TYR A 710 -32.26 18.99 -3.45
CA TYR A 710 -31.20 18.74 -2.47
C TYR A 710 -31.75 17.85 -1.35
N PRO A 711 -30.98 16.82 -0.93
CA PRO A 711 -31.38 15.93 0.17
C PRO A 711 -31.46 16.64 1.54
N SER A 712 -30.80 17.78 1.70
CA SER A 712 -30.80 18.61 2.90
C SER A 712 -30.61 20.09 2.52
N ASP A 713 -30.89 20.98 3.47
CA ASP A 713 -30.51 22.40 3.40
C ASP A 713 -29.01 22.62 3.67
N HIS A 714 -28.27 21.53 3.95
CA HIS A 714 -26.81 21.49 3.96
C HIS A 714 -26.28 20.56 2.86
N TRP A 715 -25.12 20.88 2.34
CA TRP A 715 -24.33 20.01 1.50
C TRP A 715 -23.32 19.24 2.34
N PRO A 716 -23.23 17.91 2.24
CA PRO A 716 -22.23 17.15 3.00
C PRO A 716 -20.82 17.54 2.59
N VAL A 717 -19.92 17.56 3.57
CA VAL A 717 -18.48 17.67 3.35
C VAL A 717 -17.87 16.27 3.44
N MET A 718 -17.16 15.86 2.40
CA MET A 718 -16.45 14.59 2.32
C MET A 718 -14.95 14.82 2.13
N VAL A 719 -14.15 14.07 2.85
CA VAL A 719 -12.68 14.05 2.72
C VAL A 719 -12.17 12.63 2.67
N ASP A 720 -11.36 12.32 1.67
CA ASP A 720 -10.52 11.13 1.68
C ASP A 720 -9.21 11.51 2.37
N PHE A 721 -8.93 10.90 3.52
CA PHE A 721 -7.69 11.05 4.25
C PHE A 721 -6.81 9.84 4.03
N ALA A 722 -5.50 10.05 3.81
CA ALA A 722 -4.48 9.02 3.91
C ALA A 722 -3.91 9.01 5.33
N PHE A 723 -3.70 7.84 5.91
CA PHE A 723 -2.94 7.68 7.15
C PHE A 723 -1.45 7.97 6.88
N GLN A 724 -0.82 8.72 7.81
CA GLN A 724 0.60 9.10 7.75
C GLN A 724 1.47 8.15 8.56
#